data_77d047fe37b64d9965db8508e9b0fb20
#
_entry.id   77d047fe37b64d9965db8508e9b0fb20
#
_cell.length_a   1.000
_cell.length_b   1.000
_cell.length_c   1.000
_cell.angle_alpha   90.00
_cell.angle_beta   90.00
_cell.angle_gamma   90.00
#
_symmetry.space_group_name_H-M   'P 1'
#
loop_
_entity.id
_entity.type
_entity.pdbx_description
1 polymer ?
#
loop_
_entity_poly.entity_id
_entity_poly.type
_entity_poly.pdbx_seq_one_letter_code
_entity_poly.pdbx_strand_id
1 'polypeptide(L)'
;MESHRYEAMAKLADDTVLEAGAGLHRPRNVDWKRAAALLYGDWGTSKAYVIGLAFVAAGFSSLPIILAVCAVTGLVGVNYIVICRHFPDGGGVYSAARSQGRLLAVVGALLLVANLTVTAALSGWAALSYITSGAEHIAWIKLLRDHIALTTTVVLLFLGAINYFGPKHSGNLAIALAMPTVIVVLILIAVSVPHLTTKFLQPRHESLSALWVQFVGVILALSGAESIANLTGVMKLDPGSTPEHPSVARESLKAIAPVAVEVVLGTALLGWAMLSLPSVMGQTLHLTSPSAVSAALEARQQDMLRLIAEQFGTVTIAPWFGSVFSWIVGIVFFFLLLSASNTAIVAMIGLLYMMTRDGEMPRQFTRLNHHGVPSWPLLIAGGLPVAVVLIAADFNALVSLYAIGVVGAITVNVGSCSFNRTVEFTWYDRLLFAVTFLILGAVEITLARTKPDALFFIICVLGGGLALRAYTLKRHGLTTLTVTREVAAMVTPDLVSTMRPQLQEGQKIMVAARGPTPVLTYALEEAQLRKATLCVLYVREIAIFYGGGPPPPVRGRWQDNPEAAAIMSMMLKLGAERGISVLPVYAVSEDTSSTILDLAATMGVDYLILGASQRSAMAKLLRGSVATNVAQQLPDSIRLIIYG
;
A
#
# COMPACT_ATOMS: atom_id res chain seq x y z
N MET A 1 -24.53 -33.90 -36.00
CA MET A 1 -23.14 -34.33 -35.83
C MET A 1 -22.23 -33.14 -35.52
N GLU A 2 -22.48 -31.95 -36.06
CA GLU A 2 -21.68 -30.74 -35.79
C GLU A 2 -21.91 -30.16 -34.38
N SER A 3 -23.13 -30.18 -33.85
CA SER A 3 -23.43 -29.67 -32.50
C SER A 3 -22.72 -30.47 -31.40
N HIS A 4 -22.68 -31.81 -31.55
CA HIS A 4 -21.96 -32.67 -30.61
C HIS A 4 -20.42 -32.52 -30.70
N ARG A 5 -19.90 -32.12 -31.86
CA ARG A 5 -18.48 -31.80 -32.03
C ARG A 5 -18.15 -30.47 -31.40
N TYR A 6 -19.07 -29.51 -31.45
CA TYR A 6 -18.96 -28.20 -30.81
C TYR A 6 -19.03 -28.28 -29.27
N GLU A 7 -19.96 -29.09 -28.74
CA GLU A 7 -20.05 -29.36 -27.31
C GLU A 7 -18.84 -30.15 -26.78
N ALA A 8 -18.32 -31.12 -27.59
CA ALA A 8 -17.11 -31.84 -27.23
C ALA A 8 -15.84 -30.95 -27.27
N MET A 9 -15.73 -30.02 -28.23
CA MET A 9 -14.65 -29.04 -28.28
C MET A 9 -14.77 -27.98 -27.19
N ALA A 10 -15.99 -27.55 -26.87
CA ALA A 10 -16.23 -26.64 -25.74
C ALA A 10 -15.95 -27.31 -24.39
N LYS A 11 -16.25 -28.60 -24.22
CA LYS A 11 -15.87 -29.40 -23.07
C LYS A 11 -14.36 -29.62 -22.97
N LEU A 12 -13.70 -29.93 -24.08
CA LEU A 12 -12.22 -30.04 -24.14
C LEU A 12 -11.55 -28.69 -23.84
N ALA A 13 -12.10 -27.57 -24.29
CA ALA A 13 -11.62 -26.23 -23.95
C ALA A 13 -11.87 -25.87 -22.48
N ASP A 14 -12.92 -26.43 -21.87
CA ASP A 14 -13.23 -26.25 -20.43
C ASP A 14 -12.27 -27.08 -19.54
N ASP A 15 -11.82 -28.26 -20.02
CA ASP A 15 -10.89 -29.14 -19.31
C ASP A 15 -9.40 -28.78 -19.55
N THR A 16 -9.11 -28.02 -20.61
CA THR A 16 -7.74 -27.55 -20.93
C THR A 16 -7.50 -26.11 -20.52
N VAL A 17 -8.09 -25.63 -19.43
CA VAL A 17 -7.58 -24.44 -18.76
C VAL A 17 -6.21 -24.82 -18.21
N LEU A 18 -5.17 -24.61 -19.01
CA LEU A 18 -3.80 -24.56 -18.51
C LEU A 18 -3.81 -23.64 -17.30
N GLU A 19 -3.64 -24.21 -16.11
CA GLU A 19 -3.42 -23.45 -14.89
C GLU A 19 -2.13 -22.64 -15.08
N ALA A 20 -2.23 -21.53 -15.79
CA ALA A 20 -1.16 -20.54 -15.90
C ALA A 20 -0.88 -19.88 -14.54
N GLY A 21 -1.24 -20.55 -13.45
CA GLY A 21 -1.11 -20.09 -12.08
C GLY A 21 -0.02 -20.77 -11.25
N ALA A 22 0.51 -21.88 -11.69
CA ALA A 22 1.47 -22.65 -10.86
C ALA A 22 2.93 -22.18 -10.97
N GLY A 23 3.21 -21.11 -11.70
CA GLY A 23 4.58 -20.62 -11.91
C GLY A 23 4.74 -19.12 -12.08
N LEU A 24 3.67 -18.33 -12.08
CA LEU A 24 3.76 -16.87 -12.16
C LEU A 24 4.17 -16.31 -10.81
N HIS A 25 5.47 -16.25 -10.58
CA HIS A 25 6.03 -15.51 -9.46
C HIS A 25 5.76 -14.01 -9.68
N ARG A 26 5.29 -13.32 -8.66
CA ARG A 26 5.20 -11.86 -8.67
C ARG A 26 6.56 -11.29 -9.03
N PRO A 27 6.65 -10.28 -9.92
CA PRO A 27 7.90 -9.61 -10.19
C PRO A 27 8.43 -8.99 -8.90
N ARG A 28 9.49 -9.54 -8.35
CA ARG A 28 10.19 -9.04 -7.17
C ARG A 28 11.23 -8.00 -7.61
N ASN A 29 10.73 -6.80 -7.97
CA ASN A 29 11.54 -5.74 -8.58
C ASN A 29 11.86 -4.57 -7.63
N VAL A 30 11.30 -4.59 -6.41
CA VAL A 30 11.53 -3.54 -5.40
C VAL A 30 12.81 -3.86 -4.62
N ASP A 31 13.86 -3.08 -4.86
CA ASP A 31 15.09 -3.14 -4.06
C ASP A 31 14.89 -2.45 -2.69
N TRP A 32 15.84 -2.64 -1.77
CA TRP A 32 15.77 -2.08 -0.43
C TRP A 32 15.67 -0.54 -0.40
N LYS A 33 16.26 0.18 -1.39
CA LYS A 33 16.19 1.65 -1.45
C LYS A 33 14.78 2.13 -1.77
N ARG A 34 14.12 1.49 -2.73
CA ARG A 34 12.72 1.77 -3.06
C ARG A 34 11.78 1.36 -1.93
N ALA A 35 12.04 0.22 -1.30
CA ALA A 35 11.28 -0.25 -0.13
C ALA A 35 11.45 0.73 1.05
N ALA A 36 12.66 1.20 1.35
CA ALA A 36 12.93 2.21 2.37
C ALA A 36 12.21 3.53 2.07
N ALA A 37 12.23 3.98 0.82
CA ALA A 37 11.57 5.22 0.42
C ALA A 37 10.03 5.12 0.52
N LEU A 38 9.45 3.98 0.13
CA LEU A 38 8.02 3.70 0.30
C LEU A 38 7.62 3.65 1.78
N LEU A 39 8.42 2.98 2.60
CA LEU A 39 8.24 2.93 4.05
C LEU A 39 8.37 4.32 4.68
N TYR A 40 9.35 5.11 4.26
CA TYR A 40 9.56 6.46 4.75
C TYR A 40 8.41 7.40 4.36
N GLY A 41 7.84 7.21 3.17
CA GLY A 41 6.68 7.97 2.69
C GLY A 41 5.46 7.87 3.61
N ASP A 42 5.38 6.83 4.42
CA ASP A 42 4.31 6.61 5.40
C ASP A 42 4.84 6.85 6.83
N TRP A 43 5.83 6.11 7.29
CA TRP A 43 6.36 6.18 8.65
C TRP A 43 7.10 7.51 8.95
N GLY A 44 7.83 8.04 7.98
CA GLY A 44 8.55 9.32 8.10
C GLY A 44 7.65 10.54 8.27
N THR A 45 6.36 10.45 7.92
CA THR A 45 5.39 11.54 8.10
C THR A 45 4.99 11.78 9.55
N SER A 46 5.15 10.79 10.43
CA SER A 46 4.69 10.82 11.82
C SER A 46 5.20 12.05 12.58
N LYS A 47 6.47 12.46 12.38
CA LYS A 47 7.07 13.62 13.04
C LYS A 47 6.39 14.95 12.68
N ALA A 48 5.72 15.00 11.52
CA ALA A 48 5.07 16.23 11.05
C ALA A 48 3.93 16.70 11.98
N TYR A 49 3.30 15.78 12.69
CA TYR A 49 2.18 16.10 13.59
C TYR A 49 2.40 15.64 15.04
N VAL A 50 3.15 14.55 15.29
CA VAL A 50 3.37 14.00 16.63
C VAL A 50 4.03 15.01 17.58
N ILE A 51 5.00 15.77 17.08
CA ILE A 51 5.76 16.73 17.89
C ILE A 51 4.84 17.84 18.42
N GLY A 52 4.01 18.44 17.54
CA GLY A 52 3.04 19.46 17.94
C GLY A 52 1.95 18.91 18.88
N LEU A 53 1.46 17.71 18.61
CA LEU A 53 0.46 17.05 19.48
C LEU A 53 1.03 16.73 20.87
N ALA A 54 2.30 16.36 20.97
CA ALA A 54 2.95 16.12 22.26
C ALA A 54 3.01 17.40 23.08
N PHE A 55 3.23 18.55 22.43
CA PHE A 55 3.20 19.84 23.10
C PHE A 55 1.80 20.19 23.62
N VAL A 56 0.78 20.01 22.79
CA VAL A 56 -0.62 20.26 23.23
C VAL A 56 -1.02 19.35 24.39
N ALA A 57 -0.55 18.08 24.38
CA ALA A 57 -0.87 17.12 25.43
C ALA A 57 -0.18 17.41 26.78
N ALA A 58 1.04 17.97 26.76
CA ALA A 58 1.87 18.03 27.96
C ALA A 58 2.77 19.29 28.06
N GLY A 59 2.63 20.27 27.17
CA GLY A 59 3.40 21.51 27.18
C GLY A 59 4.91 21.27 27.24
N PHE A 60 5.60 22.04 28.05
CA PHE A 60 7.06 21.93 28.27
C PHE A 60 7.48 20.68 29.06
N SER A 61 6.53 19.87 29.52
CA SER A 61 6.79 18.58 30.17
C SER A 61 6.66 17.39 29.20
N SER A 62 6.58 17.61 27.89
CA SER A 62 6.30 16.57 26.89
C SER A 62 7.52 15.71 26.51
N LEU A 63 8.77 16.10 26.84
CA LEU A 63 9.96 15.36 26.43
C LEU A 63 9.95 13.87 26.84
N PRO A 64 9.62 13.49 28.09
CA PRO A 64 9.55 12.09 28.49
C PRO A 64 8.50 11.29 27.70
N ILE A 65 7.37 11.94 27.33
CA ILE A 65 6.34 11.31 26.50
C ILE A 65 6.87 11.06 25.09
N ILE A 66 7.50 12.07 24.48
CA ILE A 66 8.11 11.94 23.14
C ILE A 66 9.13 10.79 23.13
N LEU A 67 10.00 10.72 24.16
CA LEU A 67 11.00 9.65 24.27
C LEU A 67 10.35 8.27 24.46
N ALA A 68 9.27 8.17 25.26
CA ALA A 68 8.53 6.93 25.42
C ALA A 68 7.86 6.49 24.11
N VAL A 69 7.25 7.40 23.36
CA VAL A 69 6.70 7.14 22.02
C VAL A 69 7.81 6.69 21.06
N CYS A 70 8.96 7.35 21.05
CA CYS A 70 10.12 6.95 20.26
C CYS A 70 10.61 5.54 20.62
N ALA A 71 10.65 5.19 21.92
CA ALA A 71 11.04 3.86 22.37
C ALA A 71 10.08 2.76 21.88
N VAL A 72 8.76 2.99 21.98
CA VAL A 72 7.75 2.04 21.46
C VAL A 72 7.80 1.98 19.93
N THR A 73 8.02 3.10 19.26
CA THR A 73 8.21 3.15 17.79
C THR A 73 9.40 2.31 17.35
N GLY A 74 10.54 2.42 18.05
CA GLY A 74 11.71 1.59 17.82
C GLY A 74 11.43 0.10 18.08
N LEU A 75 10.71 -0.21 19.16
CA LEU A 75 10.30 -1.57 19.50
C LEU A 75 9.43 -2.19 18.40
N VAL A 76 8.46 -1.44 17.87
CA VAL A 76 7.62 -1.87 16.74
C VAL A 76 8.46 -2.07 15.47
N GLY A 77 9.43 -1.19 15.20
CA GLY A 77 10.38 -1.37 14.10
C GLY A 77 11.13 -2.69 14.17
N VAL A 78 11.62 -3.07 15.37
CA VAL A 78 12.27 -4.38 15.60
C VAL A 78 11.29 -5.53 15.36
N ASN A 79 10.04 -5.42 15.82
CA ASN A 79 9.01 -6.43 15.53
C ASN A 79 8.84 -6.64 14.02
N TYR A 80 8.78 -5.58 13.23
CA TYR A 80 8.62 -5.69 11.78
C TYR A 80 9.86 -6.24 11.07
N ILE A 81 11.07 -6.05 11.60
CA ILE A 81 12.27 -6.74 11.10
C ILE A 81 12.11 -8.25 11.25
N VAL A 82 11.62 -8.72 12.41
CA VAL A 82 11.38 -10.14 12.66
C VAL A 82 10.24 -10.67 11.79
N ILE A 83 9.12 -9.94 11.69
CA ILE A 83 7.97 -10.31 10.84
C ILE A 83 8.40 -10.47 9.39
N CYS A 84 9.11 -9.50 8.81
CA CYS A 84 9.56 -9.54 7.42
C CYS A 84 10.52 -10.70 7.13
N ARG A 85 11.30 -11.14 8.13
CA ARG A 85 12.18 -12.32 8.01
C ARG A 85 11.38 -13.60 7.80
N HIS A 86 10.23 -13.75 8.46
CA HIS A 86 9.44 -14.98 8.47
C HIS A 86 8.28 -14.97 7.46
N PHE A 87 7.91 -13.79 6.94
CA PHE A 87 6.83 -13.62 5.96
C PHE A 87 7.34 -12.96 4.66
N PRO A 88 8.14 -13.68 3.85
CA PRO A 88 8.73 -13.11 2.64
C PRO A 88 7.71 -12.84 1.52
N ASP A 89 6.53 -13.47 1.57
CA ASP A 89 5.46 -13.34 0.56
C ASP A 89 4.42 -12.26 0.91
N GLY A 90 4.67 -11.49 1.93
CA GLY A 90 3.78 -10.47 2.44
C GLY A 90 3.24 -10.87 3.83
N GLY A 91 3.71 -10.17 4.86
CA GLY A 91 3.40 -10.46 6.26
C GLY A 91 2.47 -9.46 6.92
N GLY A 92 1.64 -8.75 6.14
CA GLY A 92 0.68 -7.80 6.70
C GLY A 92 -0.30 -8.46 7.68
N VAL A 93 -1.00 -7.63 8.46
CA VAL A 93 -1.94 -8.06 9.52
C VAL A 93 -2.85 -9.20 9.07
N TYR A 94 -3.38 -9.11 7.85
CA TYR A 94 -4.28 -10.11 7.30
C TYR A 94 -3.61 -11.47 7.13
N SER A 95 -2.39 -11.51 6.59
CA SER A 95 -1.66 -12.77 6.35
C SER A 95 -1.19 -13.41 7.65
N ALA A 96 -0.69 -12.63 8.60
CA ALA A 96 -0.24 -13.11 9.90
C ALA A 96 -1.40 -13.69 10.72
N ALA A 97 -2.56 -13.01 10.72
CA ALA A 97 -3.74 -13.46 11.46
C ALA A 97 -4.46 -14.65 10.80
N ARG A 98 -4.30 -14.84 9.48
CA ARG A 98 -4.97 -15.92 8.74
C ARG A 98 -4.59 -17.31 9.20
N SER A 99 -3.35 -17.50 9.66
CA SER A 99 -2.86 -18.77 10.23
C SER A 99 -3.60 -19.17 11.50
N GLN A 100 -4.19 -18.20 12.22
CA GLN A 100 -4.92 -18.43 13.46
C GLN A 100 -6.45 -18.50 13.27
N GLY A 101 -6.96 -17.93 12.17
CA GLY A 101 -8.37 -18.02 11.85
C GLY A 101 -8.84 -16.94 10.89
N ARG A 102 -9.79 -17.31 10.03
CA ARG A 102 -10.35 -16.39 9.03
C ARG A 102 -11.02 -15.17 9.64
N LEU A 103 -11.73 -15.34 10.76
CA LEU A 103 -12.40 -14.22 11.42
C LEU A 103 -11.40 -13.21 11.96
N LEU A 104 -10.32 -13.68 12.60
CA LEU A 104 -9.27 -12.82 13.14
C LEU A 104 -8.56 -12.05 12.01
N ALA A 105 -8.31 -12.71 10.88
CA ALA A 105 -7.74 -12.07 9.69
C ALA A 105 -8.63 -10.94 9.17
N VAL A 106 -9.95 -11.18 9.09
CA VAL A 106 -10.92 -10.17 8.66
C VAL A 106 -11.00 -9.01 9.64
N VAL A 107 -11.01 -9.27 10.95
CA VAL A 107 -10.97 -8.21 11.97
C VAL A 107 -9.70 -7.37 11.82
N GLY A 108 -8.53 -8.00 11.70
CA GLY A 108 -7.27 -7.30 11.48
C GLY A 108 -7.26 -6.47 10.19
N ALA A 109 -7.83 -7.00 9.11
CA ALA A 109 -7.96 -6.27 7.85
C ALA A 109 -8.92 -5.07 7.96
N LEU A 110 -10.04 -5.20 8.66
CA LEU A 110 -10.98 -4.10 8.86
C LEU A 110 -10.39 -3.00 9.78
N LEU A 111 -9.61 -3.37 10.79
CA LEU A 111 -8.83 -2.41 11.59
C LEU A 111 -7.82 -1.66 10.70
N LEU A 112 -7.18 -2.37 9.78
CA LEU A 112 -6.27 -1.75 8.82
C LEU A 112 -7.03 -0.85 7.82
N VAL A 113 -8.24 -1.21 7.38
CA VAL A 113 -9.11 -0.31 6.58
C VAL A 113 -9.42 0.96 7.36
N ALA A 114 -9.78 0.85 8.64
CA ALA A 114 -10.02 2.02 9.49
C ALA A 114 -8.76 2.89 9.63
N ASN A 115 -7.60 2.26 9.89
CA ASN A 115 -6.31 2.95 9.93
C ASN A 115 -6.03 3.71 8.61
N LEU A 116 -6.06 3.03 7.47
CA LEU A 116 -5.79 3.62 6.16
C LEU A 116 -6.77 4.75 5.81
N THR A 117 -8.04 4.61 6.20
CA THR A 117 -9.06 5.65 6.02
C THR A 117 -8.65 6.94 6.72
N VAL A 118 -8.30 6.85 8.01
CA VAL A 118 -7.95 8.04 8.79
C VAL A 118 -6.55 8.54 8.44
N THR A 119 -5.61 7.65 8.08
CA THR A 119 -4.29 8.03 7.53
C THR A 119 -4.45 8.93 6.31
N ALA A 120 -5.29 8.55 5.35
CA ALA A 120 -5.55 9.35 4.16
C ALA A 120 -6.14 10.72 4.51
N ALA A 121 -7.12 10.75 5.42
CA ALA A 121 -7.80 11.97 5.87
C ALA A 121 -6.86 12.92 6.61
N LEU A 122 -6.15 12.41 7.63
CA LEU A 122 -5.23 13.18 8.48
C LEU A 122 -4.02 13.69 7.69
N SER A 123 -3.41 12.86 6.85
CA SER A 123 -2.28 13.25 6.04
C SER A 123 -2.67 14.30 4.98
N GLY A 124 -3.86 14.19 4.38
CA GLY A 124 -4.39 15.20 3.48
C GLY A 124 -4.63 16.55 4.16
N TRP A 125 -5.20 16.54 5.37
CA TRP A 125 -5.38 17.72 6.18
C TRP A 125 -4.05 18.36 6.58
N ALA A 126 -3.13 17.56 7.12
CA ALA A 126 -1.80 18.03 7.52
C ALA A 126 -0.99 18.58 6.34
N ALA A 127 -1.08 17.97 5.16
CA ALA A 127 -0.45 18.50 3.95
C ALA A 127 -0.88 19.95 3.68
N LEU A 128 -2.18 20.21 3.71
CA LEU A 128 -2.71 21.57 3.51
C LEU A 128 -2.29 22.51 4.63
N SER A 129 -2.25 22.05 5.88
CA SER A 129 -1.77 22.85 7.01
C SER A 129 -0.34 23.30 6.80
N TYR A 130 0.55 22.43 6.31
CA TYR A 130 1.95 22.76 6.01
C TYR A 130 2.13 23.83 4.93
N ILE A 131 1.23 23.91 3.94
CA ILE A 131 1.34 24.92 2.89
C ILE A 131 0.62 26.22 3.25
N THR A 132 -0.44 26.17 4.06
CA THR A 132 -1.27 27.33 4.36
C THR A 132 -0.86 28.10 5.61
N SER A 133 -0.23 27.46 6.60
CA SER A 133 0.19 28.10 7.84
C SER A 133 1.28 29.15 7.62
N GLY A 134 1.18 30.28 8.31
CA GLY A 134 2.14 31.39 8.22
C GLY A 134 2.09 32.20 6.92
N ALA A 135 1.11 31.96 6.06
CA ALA A 135 0.91 32.67 4.80
C ALA A 135 -0.49 33.28 4.67
N GLU A 136 -1.15 33.55 5.78
CA GLU A 136 -2.53 34.03 5.84
C GLU A 136 -2.70 35.47 5.29
N HIS A 137 -1.61 36.20 5.12
CA HIS A 137 -1.59 37.49 4.44
C HIS A 137 -1.89 37.38 2.94
N ILE A 138 -1.77 36.16 2.36
CA ILE A 138 -2.10 35.90 0.96
C ILE A 138 -3.56 35.43 0.87
N ALA A 139 -4.42 36.24 0.23
CA ALA A 139 -5.87 36.06 0.22
C ALA A 139 -6.35 34.66 -0.19
N TRP A 140 -5.77 34.07 -1.24
CA TRP A 140 -6.17 32.73 -1.70
C TRP A 140 -5.70 31.61 -0.73
N ILE A 141 -4.56 31.78 -0.05
CA ILE A 141 -4.08 30.83 0.95
C ILE A 141 -4.97 30.90 2.19
N LYS A 142 -5.35 32.11 2.60
CA LYS A 142 -6.31 32.31 3.68
C LYS A 142 -7.64 31.62 3.40
N LEU A 143 -8.18 31.77 2.18
CA LEU A 143 -9.41 31.08 1.77
C LEU A 143 -9.30 29.55 1.89
N LEU A 144 -8.18 28.97 1.45
CA LEU A 144 -7.94 27.52 1.57
C LEU A 144 -7.89 27.07 3.03
N ARG A 145 -7.30 27.88 3.91
CA ARG A 145 -7.19 27.60 5.34
C ARG A 145 -8.54 27.76 6.07
N ASP A 146 -9.27 28.82 5.78
CA ASP A 146 -10.59 29.06 6.37
C ASP A 146 -11.59 27.93 6.03
N HIS A 147 -11.37 27.23 4.91
CA HIS A 147 -12.17 26.10 4.44
C HIS A 147 -11.34 24.79 4.32
N ILE A 148 -10.42 24.55 5.26
CA ILE A 148 -9.44 23.45 5.16
C ILE A 148 -10.10 22.07 5.02
N ALA A 149 -11.23 21.82 5.70
CA ALA A 149 -11.97 20.56 5.60
C ALA A 149 -12.50 20.35 4.17
N LEU A 150 -13.08 21.39 3.55
CA LEU A 150 -13.57 21.32 2.17
C LEU A 150 -12.42 21.17 1.19
N THR A 151 -11.33 21.91 1.38
CA THR A 151 -10.12 21.82 0.55
C THR A 151 -9.50 20.43 0.63
N THR A 152 -9.41 19.85 1.83
CA THR A 152 -8.94 18.47 2.03
C THR A 152 -9.85 17.47 1.29
N THR A 153 -11.16 17.66 1.38
CA THR A 153 -12.14 16.83 0.65
C THR A 153 -11.88 16.84 -0.85
N VAL A 154 -11.68 18.03 -1.43
CA VAL A 154 -11.38 18.18 -2.87
C VAL A 154 -10.07 17.48 -3.23
N VAL A 155 -9.03 17.61 -2.42
CA VAL A 155 -7.74 16.94 -2.63
C VAL A 155 -7.89 15.42 -2.57
N LEU A 156 -8.63 14.89 -1.59
CA LEU A 156 -8.87 13.43 -1.47
C LEU A 156 -9.68 12.89 -2.65
N LEU A 157 -10.71 13.61 -3.11
CA LEU A 157 -11.47 13.25 -4.31
C LEU A 157 -10.58 13.25 -5.56
N PHE A 158 -9.68 14.23 -5.68
CA PHE A 158 -8.72 14.30 -6.77
C PHE A 158 -7.74 13.11 -6.74
N LEU A 159 -7.22 12.74 -5.56
CA LEU A 159 -6.40 11.54 -5.41
C LEU A 159 -7.18 10.27 -5.77
N GLY A 160 -8.43 10.16 -5.33
CA GLY A 160 -9.33 9.06 -5.74
C GLY A 160 -9.50 8.99 -7.26
N ALA A 161 -9.70 10.14 -7.91
CA ALA A 161 -9.84 10.25 -9.37
C ALA A 161 -8.54 9.85 -10.10
N ILE A 162 -7.38 10.23 -9.61
CA ILE A 162 -6.08 9.79 -10.17
C ILE A 162 -5.96 8.26 -10.07
N ASN A 163 -6.35 7.66 -8.95
CA ASN A 163 -6.31 6.22 -8.74
C ASN A 163 -7.30 5.45 -9.63
N TYR A 164 -8.32 6.10 -10.19
CA TYR A 164 -9.19 5.50 -11.21
C TYR A 164 -8.40 5.01 -12.44
N PHE A 165 -7.33 5.73 -12.81
CA PHE A 165 -6.46 5.35 -13.92
C PHE A 165 -5.43 4.28 -13.55
N GLY A 166 -5.32 3.91 -12.27
CA GLY A 166 -4.41 2.91 -11.77
C GLY A 166 -2.94 3.28 -11.97
N PRO A 167 -2.45 4.38 -11.39
CA PRO A 167 -1.05 4.73 -11.49
C PRO A 167 -0.18 3.62 -10.90
N LYS A 168 0.83 3.19 -11.64
CA LYS A 168 1.87 2.33 -11.07
C LYS A 168 2.65 3.16 -10.07
N HIS A 169 2.66 2.75 -8.81
CA HIS A 169 3.58 3.32 -7.82
C HIS A 169 5.01 3.05 -8.28
N SER A 170 5.67 4.05 -8.82
CA SER A 170 7.08 3.92 -9.11
C SER A 170 7.84 4.13 -7.80
N GLY A 171 8.59 3.12 -7.35
CA GLY A 171 9.52 3.29 -6.22
C GLY A 171 10.49 4.46 -6.43
N ASN A 172 10.69 4.90 -7.66
CA ASN A 172 11.47 6.08 -8.01
C ASN A 172 10.79 7.38 -7.56
N LEU A 173 9.45 7.50 -7.68
CA LEU A 173 8.72 8.66 -7.15
C LEU A 173 8.81 8.71 -5.62
N ALA A 174 8.71 7.55 -4.96
CA ALA A 174 8.89 7.48 -3.50
C ALA A 174 10.28 7.98 -3.08
N ILE A 175 11.35 7.60 -3.80
CA ILE A 175 12.71 8.11 -3.55
C ILE A 175 12.77 9.63 -3.78
N ALA A 176 12.17 10.13 -4.86
CA ALA A 176 12.15 11.56 -5.18
C ALA A 176 11.44 12.41 -4.11
N LEU A 177 10.51 11.84 -3.36
CA LEU A 177 9.82 12.51 -2.24
C LEU A 177 10.52 12.29 -0.90
N ALA A 178 11.01 11.08 -0.63
CA ALA A 178 11.65 10.75 0.64
C ALA A 178 13.01 11.45 0.80
N MET A 179 13.85 11.48 -0.24
CA MET A 179 15.21 12.06 -0.14
C MET A 179 15.22 13.54 0.22
N PRO A 180 14.44 14.44 -0.42
CA PRO A 180 14.35 15.83 0.02
C PRO A 180 13.91 15.97 1.47
N THR A 181 12.98 15.11 1.93
CA THR A 181 12.48 15.16 3.30
C THR A 181 13.58 14.79 4.31
N VAL A 182 14.33 13.72 4.05
CA VAL A 182 15.48 13.35 4.90
C VAL A 182 16.50 14.48 4.97
N ILE A 183 16.83 15.11 3.82
CA ILE A 183 17.76 16.25 3.78
C ILE A 183 17.23 17.42 4.61
N VAL A 184 15.96 17.76 4.44
CA VAL A 184 15.31 18.85 5.19
C VAL A 184 15.32 18.55 6.70
N VAL A 185 15.03 17.32 7.12
CA VAL A 185 15.08 16.92 8.53
C VAL A 185 16.50 17.03 9.10
N LEU A 186 17.51 16.61 8.34
CA LEU A 186 18.91 16.76 8.77
C LEU A 186 19.32 18.23 8.92
N ILE A 187 18.88 19.10 8.00
CA ILE A 187 19.14 20.55 8.10
C ILE A 187 18.40 21.13 9.30
N LEU A 188 17.13 20.74 9.52
CA LEU A 188 16.35 21.15 10.70
C LEU A 188 17.08 20.81 12.02
N ILE A 189 17.57 19.58 12.11
CA ILE A 189 18.35 19.15 13.28
C ILE A 189 19.63 19.99 13.39
N ALA A 190 20.37 20.17 12.31
CA ALA A 190 21.62 20.90 12.30
C ALA A 190 21.47 22.37 12.76
N VAL A 191 20.42 23.08 12.31
CA VAL A 191 20.16 24.46 12.73
C VAL A 191 19.58 24.55 14.15
N SER A 192 18.97 23.48 14.66
CA SER A 192 18.39 23.44 16.01
C SER A 192 19.41 23.08 17.09
N VAL A 193 20.37 22.20 16.79
CA VAL A 193 21.36 21.67 17.76
C VAL A 193 22.08 22.77 18.58
N PRO A 194 22.56 23.91 18.00
CA PRO A 194 23.23 24.94 18.77
C PRO A 194 22.35 25.62 19.84
N HIS A 195 21.02 25.50 19.70
CA HIS A 195 20.05 26.18 20.55
C HIS A 195 19.31 25.24 21.51
N LEU A 196 19.64 23.93 21.49
CA LEU A 196 19.02 22.96 22.38
C LEU A 196 19.32 23.30 23.84
N THR A 197 18.28 23.37 24.66
CA THR A 197 18.39 23.71 26.07
C THR A 197 17.39 22.93 26.91
N THR A 198 17.73 22.69 28.16
CA THR A 198 16.84 22.07 29.16
C THR A 198 16.17 23.10 30.07
N LYS A 199 16.47 24.40 29.90
CA LYS A 199 16.01 25.48 30.82
C LYS A 199 14.49 25.62 30.89
N PHE A 200 13.79 25.29 29.81
CA PHE A 200 12.33 25.43 29.72
C PHE A 200 11.60 24.13 30.04
N LEU A 201 12.33 23.04 30.23
CA LEU A 201 11.72 21.77 30.61
C LEU A 201 11.15 21.89 32.03
N GLN A 202 9.85 21.57 32.12
CA GLN A 202 9.18 21.60 33.41
C GLN A 202 9.16 20.19 34.01
N PRO A 203 9.52 20.05 35.30
CA PRO A 203 9.39 18.78 36.00
C PRO A 203 7.90 18.42 36.12
N ARG A 204 7.62 17.15 36.06
CA ARG A 204 6.24 16.63 36.19
C ARG A 204 5.91 16.34 37.63
N HIS A 205 4.71 16.79 38.00
CA HIS A 205 4.09 16.51 39.31
C HIS A 205 2.80 15.68 39.14
N GLU A 206 2.53 15.21 37.92
CA GLU A 206 1.30 14.47 37.62
C GLU A 206 1.42 12.99 38.02
N SER A 207 0.26 12.36 38.22
CA SER A 207 0.19 10.91 38.53
C SER A 207 0.65 10.06 37.33
N LEU A 208 1.13 8.87 37.58
CA LEU A 208 1.51 7.92 36.53
C LEU A 208 0.36 7.61 35.56
N SER A 209 -0.89 7.61 36.07
CA SER A 209 -2.08 7.43 35.23
C SER A 209 -2.30 8.59 34.25
N ALA A 210 -2.07 9.84 34.66
CA ALA A 210 -2.16 11.00 33.78
C ALA A 210 -1.06 10.97 32.72
N LEU A 211 0.17 10.60 33.11
CA LEU A 211 1.30 10.40 32.19
C LEU A 211 0.99 9.33 31.13
N TRP A 212 0.39 8.22 31.57
CA TRP A 212 -0.03 7.15 30.67
C TRP A 212 -1.08 7.62 29.66
N VAL A 213 -2.10 8.34 30.09
CA VAL A 213 -3.15 8.87 29.20
C VAL A 213 -2.58 9.86 28.18
N GLN A 214 -1.66 10.73 28.60
CA GLN A 214 -1.00 11.68 27.68
C GLN A 214 -0.09 10.95 26.67
N PHE A 215 0.68 9.94 27.12
CA PHE A 215 1.47 9.08 26.23
C PHE A 215 0.57 8.41 25.19
N VAL A 216 -0.55 7.81 25.63
CA VAL A 216 -1.53 7.18 24.74
C VAL A 216 -2.12 8.17 23.73
N GLY A 217 -2.34 9.44 24.14
CA GLY A 217 -2.85 10.50 23.25
C GLY A 217 -1.87 10.90 22.13
N VAL A 218 -0.58 10.58 22.28
CA VAL A 218 0.49 10.98 21.34
C VAL A 218 1.07 9.81 20.54
N ILE A 219 0.61 8.58 20.77
CA ILE A 219 1.20 7.34 20.22
C ILE A 219 1.08 7.17 18.69
N LEU A 220 0.58 8.17 18.00
CA LEU A 220 0.41 8.20 16.54
C LEU A 220 1.70 7.95 15.73
N ALA A 221 2.87 8.12 16.32
CA ALA A 221 4.16 7.87 15.68
C ALA A 221 4.38 6.42 15.25
N LEU A 222 3.53 5.50 15.71
CA LEU A 222 3.58 4.09 15.32
C LEU A 222 3.10 3.83 13.90
N SER A 223 2.30 4.74 13.32
CA SER A 223 1.74 4.57 11.98
C SER A 223 2.80 4.50 10.90
N GLY A 224 2.55 3.64 9.94
CA GLY A 224 3.35 3.46 8.75
C GLY A 224 4.40 2.34 8.85
N ALA A 225 4.75 1.89 10.06
CA ALA A 225 5.70 0.80 10.22
C ALA A 225 5.20 -0.53 9.61
N GLU A 226 3.88 -0.75 9.60
CA GLU A 226 3.24 -1.92 9.01
C GLU A 226 3.34 -1.98 7.48
N SER A 227 3.57 -0.86 6.82
CA SER A 227 3.64 -0.77 5.35
C SER A 227 4.72 -1.67 4.77
N ILE A 228 5.84 -1.88 5.48
CA ILE A 228 6.93 -2.74 5.01
C ILE A 228 6.52 -4.21 4.90
N ALA A 229 5.71 -4.71 5.84
CA ALA A 229 5.25 -6.08 5.82
C ALA A 229 4.38 -6.40 4.60
N ASN A 230 3.73 -5.38 4.04
CA ASN A 230 2.97 -5.50 2.80
C ASN A 230 3.87 -5.49 1.56
N LEU A 231 5.07 -4.92 1.65
CA LEU A 231 6.03 -4.82 0.53
C LEU A 231 6.90 -6.06 0.37
N THR A 232 7.05 -6.94 1.40
CA THR A 232 7.94 -8.11 1.34
C THR A 232 7.67 -9.01 0.14
N GLY A 233 6.41 -9.15 -0.28
CA GLY A 233 6.02 -9.97 -1.43
C GLY A 233 6.52 -9.47 -2.80
N VAL A 234 6.99 -8.22 -2.92
CA VAL A 234 7.52 -7.61 -4.15
C VAL A 234 8.97 -7.19 -4.02
N MET A 235 9.56 -7.33 -2.82
CA MET A 235 10.97 -7.05 -2.62
C MET A 235 11.83 -8.08 -3.34
N LYS A 236 12.99 -7.62 -3.82
CA LYS A 236 14.02 -8.52 -4.35
C LYS A 236 14.39 -9.53 -3.29
N LEU A 237 14.62 -10.77 -3.74
CA LEU A 237 15.09 -11.83 -2.85
C LEU A 237 16.52 -11.56 -2.39
N ASP A 238 16.84 -12.04 -1.20
CA ASP A 238 18.19 -12.04 -0.70
C ASP A 238 19.11 -12.89 -1.60
N PRO A 239 20.40 -12.56 -1.74
CA PRO A 239 21.35 -13.35 -2.50
C PRO A 239 21.39 -14.80 -2.00
N GLY A 240 21.23 -15.76 -2.92
CA GLY A 240 21.20 -17.20 -2.63
C GLY A 240 19.81 -17.76 -2.31
N SER A 241 18.77 -16.94 -2.28
CA SER A 241 17.38 -17.40 -2.14
C SER A 241 16.78 -17.72 -3.49
N THR A 242 15.87 -18.70 -3.53
CA THR A 242 15.12 -19.09 -4.72
C THR A 242 13.62 -18.76 -4.54
N PRO A 243 12.84 -18.72 -5.62
CA PRO A 243 11.40 -18.53 -5.52
C PRO A 243 10.68 -19.62 -4.71
N GLU A 244 11.22 -20.84 -4.65
CA GLU A 244 10.69 -21.96 -3.87
C GLU A 244 10.97 -21.79 -2.36
N HIS A 245 12.11 -21.15 -2.04
CA HIS A 245 12.53 -20.82 -0.67
C HIS A 245 12.86 -19.33 -0.57
N PRO A 246 11.84 -18.46 -0.62
CA PRO A 246 12.06 -17.03 -0.67
C PRO A 246 12.57 -16.50 0.68
N SER A 247 13.55 -15.60 0.63
CA SER A 247 13.99 -14.78 1.77
C SER A 247 14.16 -13.34 1.35
N VAL A 248 13.72 -12.43 2.18
CA VAL A 248 13.90 -10.97 2.06
C VAL A 248 14.44 -10.37 3.36
N ALA A 249 14.99 -11.21 4.24
CA ALA A 249 15.42 -10.80 5.58
C ALA A 249 16.49 -9.70 5.56
N ARG A 250 17.46 -9.79 4.65
CA ARG A 250 18.53 -8.79 4.49
C ARG A 250 18.03 -7.51 3.82
N GLU A 251 17.25 -7.65 2.76
CA GLU A 251 16.72 -6.50 2.03
C GLU A 251 15.70 -5.72 2.86
N SER A 252 14.84 -6.39 3.64
CA SER A 252 13.92 -5.73 4.56
C SER A 252 14.64 -5.07 5.74
N LEU A 253 15.67 -5.69 6.30
CA LEU A 253 16.49 -5.07 7.35
C LEU A 253 17.16 -3.78 6.85
N LYS A 254 17.76 -3.81 5.64
CA LYS A 254 18.37 -2.62 5.02
C LYS A 254 17.35 -1.51 4.77
N ALA A 255 16.09 -1.86 4.51
CA ALA A 255 15.01 -0.89 4.32
C ALA A 255 14.51 -0.33 5.66
N ILE A 256 14.26 -1.18 6.65
CA ILE A 256 13.65 -0.78 7.93
C ILE A 256 14.64 -0.02 8.83
N ALA A 257 15.87 -0.51 8.97
CA ALA A 257 16.80 0.02 9.98
C ALA A 257 17.11 1.52 9.79
N PRO A 258 17.48 2.04 8.61
CA PRO A 258 17.78 3.47 8.45
C PRO A 258 16.53 4.33 8.65
N VAL A 259 15.35 3.86 8.22
CA VAL A 259 14.08 4.57 8.40
C VAL A 259 13.72 4.63 9.88
N ALA A 260 13.80 3.50 10.60
CA ALA A 260 13.52 3.46 12.04
C ALA A 260 14.43 4.39 12.83
N VAL A 261 15.75 4.37 12.53
CA VAL A 261 16.73 5.25 13.19
C VAL A 261 16.41 6.72 12.93
N GLU A 262 16.12 7.09 11.68
CA GLU A 262 15.78 8.47 11.33
C GLU A 262 14.46 8.91 11.99
N VAL A 263 13.42 8.07 11.97
CA VAL A 263 12.11 8.39 12.58
C VAL A 263 12.26 8.56 14.10
N VAL A 264 12.96 7.66 14.77
CA VAL A 264 13.14 7.70 16.24
C VAL A 264 14.02 8.89 16.65
N LEU A 265 15.20 9.02 16.05
CA LEU A 265 16.14 10.10 16.41
C LEU A 265 15.64 11.46 15.93
N GLY A 266 15.07 11.53 14.72
CA GLY A 266 14.50 12.77 14.19
C GLY A 266 13.34 13.27 15.05
N THR A 267 12.42 12.39 15.46
CA THR A 267 11.30 12.77 16.34
C THR A 267 11.80 13.21 17.72
N ALA A 268 12.76 12.50 18.31
CA ALA A 268 13.32 12.85 19.62
C ALA A 268 14.05 14.20 19.60
N LEU A 269 14.94 14.41 18.62
CA LEU A 269 15.73 15.65 18.51
C LEU A 269 14.87 16.85 18.14
N LEU A 270 13.93 16.70 17.20
CA LEU A 270 13.04 17.79 16.81
C LEU A 270 11.99 18.07 17.89
N GLY A 271 11.58 17.06 18.65
CA GLY A 271 10.76 17.27 19.86
C GLY A 271 11.50 18.07 20.92
N TRP A 272 12.78 17.78 21.14
CA TRP A 272 13.60 18.61 22.04
C TRP A 272 13.84 20.02 21.48
N ALA A 273 14.05 20.15 20.16
CA ALA A 273 14.16 21.44 19.49
C ALA A 273 12.89 22.28 19.69
N MET A 274 11.70 21.71 19.53
CA MET A 274 10.43 22.38 19.81
C MET A 274 10.39 22.95 21.24
N LEU A 275 10.78 22.15 22.24
CA LEU A 275 10.80 22.58 23.65
C LEU A 275 11.88 23.64 23.93
N SER A 276 12.83 23.81 23.03
CA SER A 276 13.88 24.83 23.11
C SER A 276 13.52 26.13 22.38
N LEU A 277 12.41 26.18 21.63
CA LEU A 277 11.93 27.37 20.91
C LEU A 277 11.81 28.64 21.75
N PRO A 278 11.40 28.60 23.05
CA PRO A 278 11.32 29.81 23.87
C PRO A 278 12.67 30.56 23.95
N SER A 279 13.80 29.87 23.81
CA SER A 279 15.15 30.48 23.84
C SER A 279 15.37 31.50 22.71
N VAL A 280 14.66 31.34 21.59
CA VAL A 280 14.82 32.17 20.38
C VAL A 280 13.58 33.04 20.10
N MET A 281 12.38 32.61 20.50
CA MET A 281 11.11 33.34 20.23
C MET A 281 11.06 34.71 20.90
N GLY A 282 11.78 34.91 21.98
CA GLY A 282 11.94 36.23 22.59
C GLY A 282 12.66 37.23 21.68
N GLN A 283 13.60 36.76 20.88
CA GLN A 283 14.38 37.59 19.94
C GLN A 283 13.64 37.78 18.60
N THR A 284 12.98 36.72 18.10
CA THR A 284 12.38 36.69 16.75
C THR A 284 10.94 37.24 16.74
N LEU A 285 10.13 36.89 17.74
CA LEU A 285 8.71 37.26 17.84
C LEU A 285 8.41 38.23 18.98
N HIS A 286 9.42 38.66 19.73
CA HIS A 286 9.28 39.54 20.91
C HIS A 286 8.32 39.00 21.97
N LEU A 287 8.15 37.67 22.05
CA LEU A 287 7.30 37.02 23.05
C LEU A 287 8.08 36.78 24.33
N THR A 288 7.76 37.56 25.38
CA THR A 288 8.48 37.50 26.65
C THR A 288 7.73 36.72 27.73
N SER A 289 6.39 36.57 27.61
CA SER A 289 5.60 35.83 28.60
C SER A 289 5.53 34.33 28.24
N PRO A 290 5.68 33.41 29.21
CA PRO A 290 5.56 31.98 28.99
C PRO A 290 4.20 31.57 28.41
N SER A 291 3.11 32.23 28.80
CA SER A 291 1.77 31.97 28.29
C SER A 291 1.63 32.34 26.80
N ALA A 292 2.21 33.46 26.36
CA ALA A 292 2.20 33.85 24.95
C ALA A 292 2.99 32.89 24.08
N VAL A 293 4.14 32.39 24.58
CA VAL A 293 4.94 31.38 23.90
C VAL A 293 4.16 30.05 23.77
N SER A 294 3.51 29.58 24.87
CA SER A 294 2.69 28.38 24.80
C SER A 294 1.56 28.52 23.79
N ALA A 295 0.82 29.64 23.81
CA ALA A 295 -0.27 29.90 22.88
C ALA A 295 0.23 29.92 21.40
N ALA A 296 1.40 30.48 21.14
CA ALA A 296 2.01 30.50 19.81
C ALA A 296 2.41 29.10 19.33
N LEU A 297 2.93 28.25 20.21
CA LEU A 297 3.26 26.85 19.89
C LEU A 297 1.99 26.01 19.66
N GLU A 298 0.96 26.18 20.48
CA GLU A 298 -0.31 25.49 20.30
C GLU A 298 -1.00 25.89 19.00
N ALA A 299 -0.98 27.17 18.62
CA ALA A 299 -1.54 27.65 17.36
C ALA A 299 -0.85 27.05 16.12
N ARG A 300 0.42 26.65 16.26
CA ARG A 300 1.25 26.07 15.18
C ARG A 300 1.47 24.55 15.34
N GLN A 301 0.61 23.86 16.13
CA GLN A 301 0.73 22.40 16.37
C GLN A 301 0.74 21.56 15.09
N GLN A 302 0.05 22.00 14.05
CA GLN A 302 -0.12 21.26 12.80
C GLN A 302 1.05 21.42 11.80
N ASP A 303 1.89 22.45 11.99
CA ASP A 303 3.04 22.75 11.14
C ASP A 303 4.30 23.06 11.97
N MET A 304 4.45 22.38 13.09
CA MET A 304 5.51 22.61 14.07
C MET A 304 6.93 22.60 13.47
N LEU A 305 7.19 21.69 12.51
CA LEU A 305 8.50 21.62 11.84
C LEU A 305 8.81 22.86 11.01
N ARG A 306 7.76 23.48 10.43
CA ARG A 306 7.88 24.74 9.72
C ARG A 306 8.20 25.89 10.66
N LEU A 307 7.58 25.91 11.84
CA LEU A 307 7.90 26.88 12.89
C LEU A 307 9.35 26.72 13.38
N ILE A 308 9.80 25.48 13.62
CA ILE A 308 11.19 25.18 13.99
C ILE A 308 12.16 25.72 12.94
N ALA A 309 11.89 25.48 11.64
CA ALA A 309 12.70 25.98 10.53
C ALA A 309 12.79 27.51 10.52
N GLU A 310 11.65 28.16 10.69
CA GLU A 310 11.54 29.61 10.70
C GLU A 310 12.36 30.24 11.85
N GLN A 311 12.14 29.76 13.07
CA GLN A 311 12.73 30.36 14.26
C GLN A 311 14.24 30.08 14.37
N PHE A 312 14.66 28.82 14.29
CA PHE A 312 16.07 28.47 14.39
C PHE A 312 16.85 28.87 13.14
N GLY A 313 16.27 28.79 11.95
CA GLY A 313 16.92 29.27 10.73
C GLY A 313 17.20 30.76 10.78
N THR A 314 16.28 31.55 11.33
CA THR A 314 16.43 33.01 11.52
C THR A 314 17.57 33.34 12.45
N VAL A 315 17.71 32.67 13.59
CA VAL A 315 18.71 32.98 14.60
C VAL A 315 20.07 32.37 14.23
N THR A 316 20.10 31.17 13.64
CA THR A 316 21.36 30.48 13.35
C THR A 316 22.08 31.07 12.13
N ILE A 317 21.33 31.49 11.11
CA ILE A 317 21.92 31.96 9.84
C ILE A 317 21.49 33.41 9.54
N ALA A 318 20.21 33.65 9.25
CA ALA A 318 19.68 34.98 8.96
C ALA A 318 18.14 34.96 8.83
N PRO A 319 17.45 36.12 9.00
CA PRO A 319 15.97 36.18 8.85
C PRO A 319 15.45 35.70 7.49
N TRP A 320 16.14 36.04 6.40
CA TRP A 320 15.77 35.59 5.06
C TRP A 320 15.87 34.08 4.93
N PHE A 321 16.91 33.46 5.56
CA PHE A 321 17.07 32.01 5.52
C PHE A 321 15.94 31.31 6.27
N GLY A 322 15.59 31.77 7.49
CA GLY A 322 14.48 31.22 8.26
C GLY A 322 13.17 31.22 7.48
N SER A 323 12.87 32.36 6.81
CA SER A 323 11.67 32.48 5.97
C SER A 323 11.69 31.51 4.78
N VAL A 324 12.77 31.50 4.00
CA VAL A 324 12.91 30.61 2.82
C VAL A 324 12.89 29.14 3.24
N PHE A 325 13.63 28.79 4.30
CA PHE A 325 13.70 27.41 4.78
C PHE A 325 12.36 26.92 5.33
N SER A 326 11.60 27.78 6.01
CA SER A 326 10.21 27.48 6.43
C SER A 326 9.33 27.10 5.24
N TRP A 327 9.43 27.83 4.11
CA TRP A 327 8.69 27.49 2.90
C TRP A 327 9.16 26.17 2.27
N ILE A 328 10.47 25.92 2.23
CA ILE A 328 11.02 24.64 1.73
C ILE A 328 10.49 23.48 2.56
N VAL A 329 10.51 23.59 3.91
CA VAL A 329 9.93 22.59 4.81
C VAL A 329 8.43 22.39 4.52
N GLY A 330 7.68 23.50 4.38
CA GLY A 330 6.26 23.45 4.05
C GLY A 330 5.97 22.68 2.77
N ILE A 331 6.67 22.99 1.69
CA ILE A 331 6.50 22.36 0.37
C ILE A 331 6.91 20.88 0.40
N VAL A 332 8.03 20.55 1.01
CA VAL A 332 8.53 19.17 1.08
C VAL A 332 7.60 18.29 1.89
N PHE A 333 7.14 18.75 3.07
CA PHE A 333 6.18 18.01 3.87
C PHE A 333 4.79 17.95 3.24
N PHE A 334 4.35 18.99 2.53
CA PHE A 334 3.11 18.95 1.74
C PHE A 334 3.10 17.77 0.77
N PHE A 335 4.13 17.64 -0.06
CA PHE A 335 4.20 16.56 -1.03
C PHE A 335 4.37 15.18 -0.38
N LEU A 336 5.16 15.08 0.70
CA LEU A 336 5.32 13.82 1.43
C LEU A 336 3.99 13.36 2.02
N LEU A 337 3.27 14.25 2.72
CA LEU A 337 1.97 13.95 3.34
C LEU A 337 0.88 13.64 2.31
N LEU A 338 0.89 14.34 1.17
CA LEU A 338 0.00 14.05 0.05
C LEU A 338 0.28 12.66 -0.55
N SER A 339 1.56 12.28 -0.64
CA SER A 339 1.96 10.93 -1.04
C SER A 339 1.49 9.87 -0.03
N ALA A 340 1.57 10.15 1.27
CA ALA A 340 1.04 9.26 2.32
C ALA A 340 -0.47 9.05 2.17
N SER A 341 -1.25 10.13 1.96
CA SER A 341 -2.68 10.04 1.65
C SER A 341 -2.96 9.13 0.46
N ASN A 342 -2.24 9.33 -0.62
CA ASN A 342 -2.40 8.51 -1.83
C ASN A 342 -2.04 7.04 -1.59
N THR A 343 -0.95 6.79 -0.87
CA THR A 343 -0.51 5.43 -0.53
C THR A 343 -1.55 4.70 0.32
N ALA A 344 -2.16 5.38 1.29
CA ALA A 344 -3.23 4.82 2.11
C ALA A 344 -4.47 4.45 1.27
N ILE A 345 -4.89 5.31 0.33
CA ILE A 345 -6.00 5.01 -0.59
C ILE A 345 -5.68 3.75 -1.42
N VAL A 346 -4.49 3.68 -2.00
CA VAL A 346 -4.07 2.53 -2.84
C VAL A 346 -3.99 1.24 -2.03
N ALA A 347 -3.42 1.30 -0.82
CA ALA A 347 -3.33 0.16 0.09
C ALA A 347 -4.73 -0.37 0.46
N MET A 348 -5.69 0.53 0.74
CA MET A 348 -7.07 0.17 1.05
C MET A 348 -7.78 -0.52 -0.13
N ILE A 349 -7.60 -0.03 -1.36
CA ILE A 349 -8.14 -0.67 -2.56
C ILE A 349 -7.61 -2.10 -2.69
N GLY A 350 -6.30 -2.26 -2.53
CA GLY A 350 -5.65 -3.56 -2.61
C GLY A 350 -6.13 -4.53 -1.53
N LEU A 351 -6.27 -4.06 -0.28
CA LEU A 351 -6.73 -4.86 0.85
C LEU A 351 -8.17 -5.36 0.64
N LEU A 352 -9.09 -4.46 0.28
CA LEU A 352 -10.49 -4.80 0.01
C LEU A 352 -10.61 -5.80 -1.16
N TYR A 353 -9.82 -5.62 -2.20
CA TYR A 353 -9.76 -6.54 -3.32
C TYR A 353 -9.26 -7.93 -2.90
N MET A 354 -8.20 -8.00 -2.09
CA MET A 354 -7.64 -9.24 -1.57
C MET A 354 -8.66 -10.00 -0.69
N MET A 355 -9.34 -9.30 0.24
CA MET A 355 -10.40 -9.90 1.06
C MET A 355 -11.53 -10.48 0.21
N THR A 356 -11.84 -9.84 -0.92
CA THR A 356 -12.87 -10.33 -1.85
C THR A 356 -12.41 -11.60 -2.57
N ARG A 357 -11.15 -11.65 -2.99
CA ARG A 357 -10.57 -12.86 -3.62
C ARG A 357 -10.59 -14.05 -2.67
N ASP A 358 -10.39 -13.80 -1.39
CA ASP A 358 -10.47 -14.83 -0.36
C ASP A 358 -11.91 -15.23 0.02
N GLY A 359 -12.91 -14.61 -0.62
CA GLY A 359 -14.34 -14.90 -0.40
C GLY A 359 -14.93 -14.25 0.86
N GLU A 360 -14.20 -13.34 1.48
CA GLU A 360 -14.62 -12.66 2.70
C GLU A 360 -15.47 -11.40 2.43
N MET A 361 -15.47 -10.89 1.19
CA MET A 361 -16.21 -9.72 0.74
C MET A 361 -17.01 -10.00 -0.53
N PRO A 362 -18.02 -9.17 -0.90
CA PRO A 362 -18.89 -9.41 -2.05
C PRO A 362 -18.12 -9.50 -3.37
N ARG A 363 -18.50 -10.45 -4.24
CA ARG A 363 -17.87 -10.63 -5.56
C ARG A 363 -17.89 -9.38 -6.45
N GLN A 364 -18.82 -8.44 -6.22
CA GLN A 364 -18.84 -7.19 -6.96
C GLN A 364 -17.54 -6.38 -6.81
N PHE A 365 -16.82 -6.57 -5.70
CA PHE A 365 -15.54 -5.88 -5.44
C PHE A 365 -14.39 -6.36 -6.34
N THR A 366 -14.54 -7.51 -7.02
CA THR A 366 -13.58 -7.97 -8.03
C THR A 366 -13.77 -7.32 -9.40
N ARG A 367 -14.88 -6.59 -9.62
CA ARG A 367 -15.11 -5.94 -10.90
C ARG A 367 -14.10 -4.81 -11.13
N LEU A 368 -13.31 -4.97 -12.17
CA LEU A 368 -12.29 -3.99 -12.56
C LEU A 368 -12.90 -2.99 -13.55
N ASN A 369 -12.46 -1.73 -13.46
CA ASN A 369 -12.75 -0.73 -14.49
C ASN A 369 -11.87 -0.98 -15.75
N HIS A 370 -12.02 -0.14 -16.79
CA HIS A 370 -11.23 -0.24 -18.04
C HIS A 370 -9.72 -0.08 -17.85
N HIS A 371 -9.28 0.46 -16.70
CA HIS A 371 -7.88 0.65 -16.35
C HIS A 371 -7.33 -0.44 -15.40
N GLY A 372 -8.12 -1.49 -15.11
CA GLY A 372 -7.72 -2.59 -14.24
C GLY A 372 -7.77 -2.27 -12.74
N VAL A 373 -8.53 -1.25 -12.33
CA VAL A 373 -8.72 -0.87 -10.92
C VAL A 373 -10.05 -1.41 -10.44
N PRO A 374 -10.11 -2.06 -9.25
CA PRO A 374 -11.37 -2.53 -8.67
C PRO A 374 -12.29 -1.35 -8.35
N SER A 375 -13.46 -1.28 -9.02
CA SER A 375 -14.34 -0.11 -8.99
C SER A 375 -14.95 0.14 -7.61
N TRP A 376 -15.48 -0.89 -6.94
CA TRP A 376 -16.07 -0.74 -5.61
C TRP A 376 -15.04 -0.46 -4.52
N PRO A 377 -13.91 -1.19 -4.45
CA PRO A 377 -12.82 -0.83 -3.55
C PRO A 377 -12.30 0.59 -3.75
N LEU A 378 -12.19 1.06 -4.99
CA LEU A 378 -11.79 2.44 -5.28
C LEU A 378 -12.80 3.46 -4.73
N LEU A 379 -14.11 3.21 -4.92
CA LEU A 379 -15.17 4.10 -4.42
C LEU A 379 -15.12 4.19 -2.89
N ILE A 380 -14.94 3.05 -2.21
CA ILE A 380 -14.82 3.00 -0.75
C ILE A 380 -13.55 3.70 -0.29
N ALA A 381 -12.41 3.41 -0.91
CA ALA A 381 -11.12 3.97 -0.51
C ALA A 381 -11.00 5.49 -0.76
N GLY A 382 -11.69 6.01 -1.77
CA GLY A 382 -11.81 7.44 -2.00
C GLY A 382 -12.88 8.11 -1.14
N GLY A 383 -14.01 7.43 -0.93
CA GLY A 383 -15.17 7.99 -0.24
C GLY A 383 -15.08 7.97 1.29
N LEU A 384 -14.53 6.91 1.90
CA LEU A 384 -14.42 6.83 3.37
C LEU A 384 -13.55 7.94 3.97
N PRO A 385 -12.34 8.25 3.47
CA PRO A 385 -11.55 9.37 3.98
C PRO A 385 -12.27 10.71 3.84
N VAL A 386 -12.97 10.93 2.73
CA VAL A 386 -13.80 12.12 2.53
C VAL A 386 -14.91 12.22 3.57
N ALA A 387 -15.64 11.12 3.81
CA ALA A 387 -16.69 11.09 4.83
C ALA A 387 -16.12 11.40 6.22
N VAL A 388 -14.96 10.85 6.56
CA VAL A 388 -14.29 11.10 7.84
C VAL A 388 -13.89 12.57 7.99
N VAL A 389 -13.34 13.22 6.95
CA VAL A 389 -13.00 14.65 6.98
C VAL A 389 -14.24 15.52 7.16
N LEU A 390 -15.36 15.18 6.50
CA LEU A 390 -16.60 15.96 6.60
C LEU A 390 -17.31 15.80 7.96
N ILE A 391 -17.14 14.64 8.61
CA ILE A 391 -17.73 14.35 9.92
C ILE A 391 -16.84 14.89 11.04
N ALA A 392 -15.52 14.78 10.90
CA ALA A 392 -14.57 15.29 11.85
C ALA A 392 -14.59 16.83 11.82
N ALA A 393 -14.96 17.46 12.92
CA ALA A 393 -15.08 18.91 12.99
C ALA A 393 -13.73 19.64 12.84
N ASP A 394 -12.64 19.01 13.30
CA ASP A 394 -11.31 19.61 13.35
C ASP A 394 -10.18 18.55 13.28
N PHE A 395 -8.94 19.05 13.28
CA PHE A 395 -7.72 18.23 13.24
C PHE A 395 -7.61 17.26 14.44
N ASN A 396 -7.97 17.71 15.64
CA ASN A 396 -7.85 16.90 16.86
C ASN A 396 -8.87 15.75 16.87
N ALA A 397 -10.05 15.95 16.27
CA ALA A 397 -11.00 14.87 16.03
C ALA A 397 -10.41 13.79 15.10
N LEU A 398 -9.78 14.18 13.98
CA LEU A 398 -9.09 13.25 13.09
C LEU A 398 -7.96 12.49 13.81
N VAL A 399 -7.17 13.18 14.61
CA VAL A 399 -6.11 12.59 15.44
C VAL A 399 -6.68 11.55 16.41
N SER A 400 -7.81 11.85 17.02
CA SER A 400 -8.47 10.92 17.96
C SER A 400 -8.95 9.66 17.28
N LEU A 401 -9.55 9.76 16.08
CA LEU A 401 -9.98 8.62 15.28
C LEU A 401 -8.81 7.76 14.82
N TYR A 402 -7.67 8.40 14.55
CA TYR A 402 -6.49 7.74 14.02
C TYR A 402 -5.84 6.78 15.01
N ALA A 403 -5.70 7.20 16.27
CA ALA A 403 -4.93 6.47 17.27
C ALA A 403 -5.39 5.00 17.43
N ILE A 404 -6.70 4.76 17.54
CA ILE A 404 -7.25 3.43 17.79
C ILE A 404 -7.14 2.50 16.55
N GLY A 405 -7.22 3.06 15.34
CA GLY A 405 -7.06 2.27 14.10
C GLY A 405 -5.64 1.75 13.92
N VAL A 406 -4.65 2.63 14.13
CA VAL A 406 -3.22 2.31 13.99
C VAL A 406 -2.78 1.25 14.99
N VAL A 407 -3.02 1.53 16.27
CA VAL A 407 -2.56 0.66 17.35
C VAL A 407 -3.25 -0.70 17.26
N GLY A 408 -4.56 -0.73 16.95
CA GLY A 408 -5.34 -1.96 16.81
C GLY A 408 -4.81 -2.90 15.72
N ALA A 409 -4.50 -2.36 14.54
CA ALA A 409 -3.95 -3.15 13.45
C ALA A 409 -2.59 -3.76 13.82
N ILE A 410 -1.69 -2.97 14.43
CA ILE A 410 -0.38 -3.45 14.88
C ILE A 410 -0.53 -4.47 16.02
N THR A 411 -1.43 -4.22 16.97
CA THR A 411 -1.71 -5.13 18.10
C THR A 411 -2.16 -6.50 17.62
N VAL A 412 -3.10 -6.55 16.66
CA VAL A 412 -3.57 -7.82 16.07
C VAL A 412 -2.43 -8.52 15.32
N ASN A 413 -1.58 -7.79 14.60
CA ASN A 413 -0.46 -8.36 13.86
C ASN A 413 0.57 -9.01 14.81
N VAL A 414 1.05 -8.23 15.79
CA VAL A 414 2.07 -8.67 16.74
C VAL A 414 1.51 -9.78 17.65
N GLY A 415 0.25 -9.64 18.09
CA GLY A 415 -0.45 -10.68 18.85
C GLY A 415 -0.58 -11.98 18.07
N SER A 416 -0.98 -11.89 16.80
CA SER A 416 -1.04 -13.07 15.91
C SER A 416 0.33 -13.75 15.78
N CYS A 417 1.42 -13.00 15.67
CA CYS A 417 2.77 -13.56 15.61
C CYS A 417 3.19 -14.20 16.95
N SER A 418 2.85 -13.56 18.08
CA SER A 418 3.17 -14.08 19.41
C SER A 418 2.59 -15.47 19.70
N PHE A 419 1.32 -15.67 19.30
CA PHE A 419 0.58 -16.92 19.50
C PHE A 419 0.68 -17.90 18.32
N ASN A 420 1.42 -17.55 17.27
CA ASN A 420 1.55 -18.40 16.09
C ASN A 420 2.39 -19.65 16.41
N ARG A 421 1.80 -20.83 16.12
CA ARG A 421 2.47 -22.13 16.30
C ARG A 421 2.91 -22.76 14.98
N THR A 422 2.50 -22.22 13.85
CA THR A 422 2.83 -22.75 12.52
C THR A 422 4.15 -22.22 11.99
N VAL A 423 4.61 -21.07 12.50
CA VAL A 423 5.89 -20.45 12.15
C VAL A 423 6.90 -20.68 13.29
N GLU A 424 8.09 -21.10 12.94
CA GLU A 424 9.18 -21.37 13.90
C GLU A 424 9.84 -20.05 14.33
N PHE A 425 9.19 -19.32 15.23
CA PHE A 425 9.79 -18.18 15.91
C PHE A 425 10.68 -18.66 17.07
N THR A 426 11.81 -17.97 17.26
CA THR A 426 12.64 -18.18 18.45
C THR A 426 11.89 -17.73 19.72
N TRP A 427 12.31 -18.19 20.89
CA TRP A 427 11.67 -17.77 22.14
C TRP A 427 11.86 -16.26 22.40
N TYR A 428 12.97 -15.68 21.96
CA TYR A 428 13.21 -14.23 22.02
C TYR A 428 12.24 -13.44 21.14
N ASP A 429 11.97 -13.93 19.91
CA ASP A 429 11.00 -13.31 19.00
C ASP A 429 9.60 -13.34 19.62
N ARG A 430 9.22 -14.48 20.23
CA ARG A 430 7.92 -14.61 20.92
C ARG A 430 7.81 -13.68 22.12
N LEU A 431 8.87 -13.55 22.92
CA LEU A 431 8.90 -12.61 24.05
C LEU A 431 8.79 -11.17 23.58
N LEU A 432 9.52 -10.79 22.52
CA LEU A 432 9.45 -9.47 21.89
C LEU A 432 8.01 -9.16 21.45
N PHE A 433 7.38 -10.06 20.72
CA PHE A 433 5.99 -9.93 20.29
C PHE A 433 5.04 -9.84 21.48
N ALA A 434 5.19 -10.69 22.50
CA ALA A 434 4.33 -10.70 23.68
C ALA A 434 4.41 -9.39 24.48
N VAL A 435 5.62 -8.88 24.71
CA VAL A 435 5.82 -7.58 25.41
C VAL A 435 5.18 -6.45 24.61
N THR A 436 5.43 -6.40 23.29
CA THR A 436 4.83 -5.37 22.43
C THR A 436 3.31 -5.48 22.41
N PHE A 437 2.76 -6.70 22.31
CA PHE A 437 1.32 -6.96 22.35
C PHE A 437 0.69 -6.48 23.66
N LEU A 438 1.33 -6.71 24.80
CA LEU A 438 0.83 -6.26 26.10
C LEU A 438 0.83 -4.74 26.22
N ILE A 439 1.90 -4.07 25.76
CA ILE A 439 1.99 -2.61 25.77
C ILE A 439 0.90 -2.02 24.88
N LEU A 440 0.80 -2.48 23.63
CA LEU A 440 -0.16 -1.95 22.66
C LEU A 440 -1.60 -2.32 23.04
N GLY A 441 -1.84 -3.49 23.62
CA GLY A 441 -3.14 -3.88 24.15
C GLY A 441 -3.59 -2.98 25.32
N ALA A 442 -2.68 -2.60 26.22
CA ALA A 442 -2.97 -1.63 27.28
C ALA A 442 -3.28 -0.24 26.71
N VAL A 443 -2.57 0.17 25.64
CA VAL A 443 -2.85 1.40 24.90
C VAL A 443 -4.25 1.36 24.30
N GLU A 444 -4.63 0.28 23.62
CA GLU A 444 -5.95 0.09 23.02
C GLU A 444 -7.08 0.19 24.05
N ILE A 445 -6.94 -0.47 25.19
CA ILE A 445 -7.92 -0.41 26.27
C ILE A 445 -8.06 1.02 26.78
N THR A 446 -6.96 1.77 26.88
CA THR A 446 -6.97 3.16 27.31
C THR A 446 -7.63 4.07 26.26
N LEU A 447 -7.30 3.89 24.98
CA LEU A 447 -7.93 4.62 23.86
C LEU A 447 -9.45 4.38 23.84
N ALA A 448 -9.90 3.14 23.95
CA ALA A 448 -11.31 2.78 23.97
C ALA A 448 -12.08 3.46 25.13
N ARG A 449 -11.40 3.72 26.27
CA ARG A 449 -11.99 4.43 27.43
C ARG A 449 -11.94 5.95 27.31
N THR A 450 -10.87 6.49 26.74
CA THR A 450 -10.62 7.94 26.72
C THR A 450 -11.11 8.63 25.45
N LYS A 451 -11.33 7.86 24.37
CA LYS A 451 -11.73 8.36 23.04
C LYS A 451 -12.97 7.62 22.52
N PRO A 452 -14.17 7.89 23.08
CA PRO A 452 -15.40 7.18 22.70
C PRO A 452 -15.76 7.35 21.22
N ASP A 453 -15.47 8.52 20.61
CA ASP A 453 -15.75 8.78 19.19
C ASP A 453 -14.90 7.88 18.29
N ALA A 454 -13.63 7.65 18.66
CA ALA A 454 -12.75 6.74 17.96
C ALA A 454 -13.22 5.27 18.09
N LEU A 455 -13.65 4.88 19.29
CA LEU A 455 -14.25 3.56 19.51
C LEU A 455 -15.52 3.36 18.67
N PHE A 456 -16.39 4.37 18.64
CA PHE A 456 -17.60 4.34 17.81
C PHE A 456 -17.26 4.18 16.32
N PHE A 457 -16.29 4.93 15.82
CA PHE A 457 -15.84 4.80 14.43
C PHE A 457 -15.35 3.38 14.12
N ILE A 458 -14.50 2.79 14.98
CA ILE A 458 -14.03 1.41 14.81
C ILE A 458 -15.18 0.40 14.85
N ILE A 459 -16.15 0.57 15.77
CA ILE A 459 -17.33 -0.30 15.83
C ILE A 459 -18.13 -0.21 14.53
N CYS A 460 -18.28 0.99 13.95
CA CYS A 460 -18.96 1.18 12.66
C CYS A 460 -18.22 0.46 11.52
N VAL A 461 -16.89 0.60 11.43
CA VAL A 461 -16.09 -0.04 10.39
C VAL A 461 -16.11 -1.57 10.54
N LEU A 462 -15.88 -2.08 11.76
CA LEU A 462 -15.93 -3.52 12.04
C LEU A 462 -17.34 -4.07 11.84
N GLY A 463 -18.36 -3.42 12.39
CA GLY A 463 -19.76 -3.85 12.29
C GLY A 463 -20.23 -3.88 10.83
N GLY A 464 -19.97 -2.82 10.08
CA GLY A 464 -20.29 -2.73 8.65
C GLY A 464 -19.55 -3.77 7.83
N GLY A 465 -18.24 -3.94 8.06
CA GLY A 465 -17.41 -4.92 7.36
C GLY A 465 -17.80 -6.37 7.68
N LEU A 466 -18.06 -6.69 8.97
CA LEU A 466 -18.51 -8.02 9.38
C LEU A 466 -19.94 -8.33 8.91
N ALA A 467 -20.84 -7.34 8.89
CA ALA A 467 -22.19 -7.49 8.34
C ALA A 467 -22.12 -7.77 6.83
N LEU A 468 -21.26 -7.04 6.10
CA LEU A 468 -21.04 -7.28 4.67
C LEU A 468 -20.46 -8.67 4.41
N ARG A 469 -19.53 -9.12 5.25
CA ARG A 469 -19.00 -10.50 5.24
C ARG A 469 -20.10 -11.52 5.49
N ALA A 470 -20.90 -11.34 6.54
CA ALA A 470 -22.00 -12.27 6.87
C ALA A 470 -23.02 -12.36 5.72
N TYR A 471 -23.37 -11.22 5.11
CA TYR A 471 -24.21 -11.18 3.91
C TYR A 471 -23.60 -11.97 2.76
N THR A 472 -22.29 -11.81 2.52
CA THR A 472 -21.55 -12.51 1.45
C THR A 472 -21.60 -14.02 1.66
N LEU A 473 -21.27 -14.49 2.87
CA LEU A 473 -21.27 -15.91 3.22
C LEU A 473 -22.67 -16.53 3.11
N LYS A 474 -23.71 -15.81 3.58
CA LYS A 474 -25.10 -16.28 3.50
C LYS A 474 -25.59 -16.42 2.06
N ARG A 475 -25.21 -15.48 1.19
CA ARG A 475 -25.69 -15.45 -0.20
C ARG A 475 -25.00 -16.48 -1.11
N HIS A 476 -23.77 -16.87 -0.78
CA HIS A 476 -22.96 -17.71 -1.66
C HIS A 476 -22.83 -19.17 -1.22
N GLY A 477 -23.34 -19.55 -0.03
CA GLY A 477 -23.34 -20.95 0.44
C GLY A 477 -21.96 -21.62 0.42
N LEU A 478 -20.88 -20.84 0.36
CA LEU A 478 -19.54 -21.33 0.12
C LEU A 478 -18.92 -21.90 1.40
N THR A 479 -19.01 -23.21 1.54
CA THR A 479 -17.93 -23.98 2.13
C THR A 479 -16.75 -23.92 1.15
N THR A 480 -15.85 -22.97 1.33
CA THR A 480 -14.59 -22.98 0.62
C THR A 480 -13.78 -24.15 1.15
N LEU A 481 -13.68 -25.22 0.37
CA LEU A 481 -12.66 -26.24 0.58
C LEU A 481 -11.31 -25.53 0.41
N THR A 482 -10.62 -25.27 1.52
CA THR A 482 -9.23 -24.87 1.51
C THR A 482 -8.45 -26.12 1.17
N VAL A 483 -8.04 -26.26 -0.09
CA VAL A 483 -7.09 -27.28 -0.49
C VAL A 483 -5.76 -26.84 0.11
N THR A 484 -5.32 -27.54 1.15
CA THR A 484 -4.01 -27.34 1.76
C THR A 484 -2.92 -27.64 0.72
N ARG A 485 -1.76 -26.99 0.88
CA ARG A 485 -0.57 -27.17 0.03
C ARG A 485 -0.19 -28.65 -0.17
N GLU A 486 -0.53 -29.50 0.80
CA GLU A 486 -0.34 -30.95 0.80
C GLU A 486 -1.24 -31.67 -0.21
N VAL A 487 -2.48 -31.21 -0.43
CA VAL A 487 -3.38 -31.81 -1.44
C VAL A 487 -3.00 -31.33 -2.86
N ALA A 488 -2.47 -30.12 -2.99
CA ALA A 488 -1.90 -29.65 -4.27
C ALA A 488 -0.61 -30.40 -4.64
N ALA A 489 0.14 -30.88 -3.66
CA ALA A 489 1.33 -31.72 -3.86
C ALA A 489 1.00 -33.19 -4.24
N MET A 490 -0.25 -33.63 -4.04
CA MET A 490 -0.72 -34.96 -4.43
C MET A 490 -1.21 -35.03 -5.89
N VAL A 491 -1.30 -33.91 -6.59
CA VAL A 491 -1.49 -33.90 -8.05
C VAL A 491 -0.14 -34.19 -8.67
N THR A 492 0.11 -35.47 -8.90
CA THR A 492 1.39 -35.95 -9.44
C THR A 492 1.63 -35.40 -10.86
N PRO A 493 2.90 -35.14 -11.23
CA PRO A 493 3.29 -34.69 -12.57
C PRO A 493 2.81 -35.60 -13.70
N ASP A 494 2.53 -36.88 -13.41
CA ASP A 494 2.04 -37.86 -14.38
C ASP A 494 0.62 -37.60 -14.88
N LEU A 495 -0.26 -36.98 -14.08
CA LEU A 495 -1.59 -36.57 -14.52
C LEU A 495 -1.54 -35.38 -15.50
N VAL A 496 -0.54 -34.51 -15.38
CA VAL A 496 -0.30 -33.41 -16.32
C VAL A 496 0.25 -33.91 -17.65
N SER A 497 1.02 -35.01 -17.63
CA SER A 497 1.60 -35.57 -18.84
C SER A 497 0.57 -36.34 -19.70
N THR A 498 -0.48 -36.88 -19.11
CA THR A 498 -1.59 -37.55 -19.81
C THR A 498 -2.64 -36.58 -20.36
N MET A 499 -2.67 -35.35 -19.91
CA MET A 499 -3.55 -34.28 -20.40
C MET A 499 -2.89 -33.35 -21.43
N ARG A 500 -1.82 -33.78 -22.11
CA ARG A 500 -1.30 -33.01 -23.23
C ARG A 500 -2.36 -33.00 -24.33
N PRO A 501 -2.95 -31.85 -24.71
CA PRO A 501 -3.68 -31.78 -25.96
C PRO A 501 -2.74 -32.25 -27.05
N GLN A 502 -3.19 -33.09 -27.99
CA GLN A 502 -2.43 -33.45 -29.18
C GLN A 502 -2.23 -32.17 -30.00
N LEU A 503 -1.17 -31.42 -29.67
CA LEU A 503 -0.74 -30.28 -30.44
C LEU A 503 -0.24 -30.84 -31.76
N GLN A 504 -0.83 -30.38 -32.89
CA GLN A 504 -0.35 -30.71 -34.20
C GLN A 504 1.13 -30.33 -34.28
N GLU A 505 1.93 -31.21 -34.85
CA GLU A 505 3.35 -30.93 -35.18
C GLU A 505 3.37 -29.72 -36.12
N GLY A 506 3.74 -28.55 -35.62
CA GLY A 506 3.78 -27.30 -36.39
C GLY A 506 4.25 -26.12 -35.52
N GLN A 507 4.50 -25.00 -36.15
CA GLN A 507 4.85 -23.76 -35.49
C GLN A 507 3.71 -23.31 -34.55
N LYS A 508 4.07 -22.63 -33.47
CA LYS A 508 3.12 -22.06 -32.54
C LYS A 508 3.16 -20.54 -32.63
N ILE A 509 2.01 -19.93 -32.81
CA ILE A 509 1.86 -18.48 -32.88
C ILE A 509 1.04 -18.06 -31.67
N MET A 510 1.49 -17.07 -30.91
CA MET A 510 0.72 -16.44 -29.87
C MET A 510 0.30 -15.04 -30.29
N VAL A 511 -0.98 -14.72 -30.14
CA VAL A 511 -1.48 -13.35 -30.28
C VAL A 511 -2.02 -12.89 -28.95
N ALA A 512 -1.52 -11.73 -28.46
CA ALA A 512 -2.06 -11.09 -27.27
C ALA A 512 -2.91 -9.89 -27.67
N ALA A 513 -4.20 -9.95 -27.31
CA ALA A 513 -5.18 -8.92 -27.65
C ALA A 513 -6.07 -8.57 -26.45
N ARG A 514 -6.49 -7.32 -26.38
CA ARG A 514 -7.34 -6.79 -25.29
C ARG A 514 -8.77 -6.45 -25.77
N GLY A 515 -9.02 -6.60 -27.05
CA GLY A 515 -10.31 -6.35 -27.69
C GLY A 515 -10.38 -6.99 -29.07
N PRO A 516 -11.55 -7.03 -29.71
CA PRO A 516 -11.72 -7.48 -31.08
C PRO A 516 -11.05 -6.46 -32.02
N THR A 517 -9.80 -6.71 -32.36
CA THR A 517 -8.96 -5.83 -33.18
C THR A 517 -8.50 -6.55 -34.46
N PRO A 518 -8.12 -5.83 -35.54
CA PRO A 518 -7.64 -6.43 -36.79
C PRO A 518 -6.44 -7.37 -36.60
N VAL A 519 -5.67 -7.19 -35.50
CA VAL A 519 -4.54 -8.09 -35.18
C VAL A 519 -4.96 -9.54 -34.99
N LEU A 520 -6.18 -9.80 -34.52
CA LEU A 520 -6.72 -11.16 -34.35
C LEU A 520 -6.99 -11.83 -35.70
N THR A 521 -7.55 -11.07 -36.66
CA THR A 521 -7.77 -11.56 -38.02
C THR A 521 -6.45 -11.85 -38.72
N TYR A 522 -5.47 -10.95 -38.61
CA TYR A 522 -4.12 -11.15 -39.10
C TYR A 522 -3.46 -12.38 -38.50
N ALA A 523 -3.58 -12.59 -37.19
CA ALA A 523 -3.03 -13.75 -36.50
C ALA A 523 -3.64 -15.09 -37.01
N LEU A 524 -4.96 -15.07 -37.30
CA LEU A 524 -5.64 -16.22 -37.93
C LEU A 524 -5.11 -16.50 -39.33
N GLU A 525 -4.94 -15.48 -40.15
CA GLU A 525 -4.39 -15.61 -41.51
C GLU A 525 -2.96 -16.16 -41.49
N GLU A 526 -2.13 -15.63 -40.58
CA GLU A 526 -0.75 -16.12 -40.42
C GLU A 526 -0.69 -17.56 -39.90
N ALA A 527 -1.57 -17.92 -38.96
CA ALA A 527 -1.67 -19.30 -38.46
C ALA A 527 -2.14 -20.25 -39.55
N GLN A 528 -3.07 -19.85 -40.44
CA GLN A 528 -3.52 -20.64 -41.57
C GLN A 528 -2.41 -20.84 -42.60
N LEU A 529 -1.69 -19.77 -42.94
CA LEU A 529 -0.60 -19.80 -43.93
C LEU A 529 0.52 -20.73 -43.47
N ARG A 530 0.85 -20.74 -42.20
CA ARG A 530 1.95 -21.52 -41.61
C ARG A 530 1.53 -22.89 -41.09
N LYS A 531 0.24 -23.24 -41.18
CA LYS A 531 -0.35 -24.44 -40.56
C LYS A 531 0.02 -24.54 -39.07
N ALA A 532 -0.02 -23.42 -38.37
CA ALA A 532 0.41 -23.25 -37.01
C ALA A 532 -0.77 -23.36 -36.01
N THR A 533 -0.49 -23.77 -34.78
CA THR A 533 -1.43 -23.63 -33.67
C THR A 533 -1.45 -22.18 -33.20
N LEU A 534 -2.64 -21.59 -33.11
CA LEU A 534 -2.82 -20.22 -32.66
C LEU A 534 -3.20 -20.16 -31.19
N CYS A 535 -2.33 -19.64 -30.34
CA CYS A 535 -2.60 -19.34 -28.95
C CYS A 535 -3.16 -17.92 -28.84
N VAL A 536 -4.40 -17.78 -28.39
CA VAL A 536 -5.04 -16.47 -28.20
C VAL A 536 -4.95 -16.10 -26.73
N LEU A 537 -4.09 -15.15 -26.40
CA LEU A 537 -3.84 -14.70 -25.03
C LEU A 537 -4.63 -13.43 -24.72
N TYR A 538 -5.42 -13.50 -23.66
CA TYR A 538 -6.01 -12.33 -23.02
C TYR A 538 -5.44 -12.18 -21.61
N VAL A 539 -4.71 -11.09 -21.37
CA VAL A 539 -4.19 -10.74 -20.03
C VAL A 539 -5.07 -9.68 -19.43
N ARG A 540 -5.74 -10.02 -18.34
CA ARG A 540 -6.48 -9.05 -17.52
C ARG A 540 -5.51 -8.37 -16.58
N GLU A 541 -5.22 -7.11 -16.83
CA GLU A 541 -4.31 -6.30 -16.02
C GLU A 541 -4.99 -5.87 -14.71
N ILE A 542 -4.32 -6.09 -13.57
CA ILE A 542 -4.68 -5.54 -12.27
C ILE A 542 -3.70 -4.42 -11.98
N ALA A 543 -4.21 -3.20 -11.81
CA ALA A 543 -3.38 -2.01 -11.64
C ALA A 543 -2.94 -1.74 -10.21
N ILE A 544 -3.46 -2.48 -9.23
CA ILE A 544 -3.25 -2.22 -7.81
C ILE A 544 -2.65 -3.44 -7.13
N PHE A 545 -1.53 -3.19 -6.47
CA PHE A 545 -0.77 -4.15 -5.70
C PHE A 545 -1.14 -4.05 -4.21
N TYR A 546 -1.43 -5.19 -3.58
CA TYR A 546 -1.45 -5.35 -2.13
C TYR A 546 -0.60 -6.56 -1.75
N GLY A 547 0.47 -6.33 -0.97
CA GLY A 547 1.36 -7.39 -0.52
C GLY A 547 0.73 -8.24 0.57
N GLY A 548 0.27 -9.42 0.24
CA GLY A 548 -0.26 -10.36 1.21
C GLY A 548 -0.47 -11.76 0.62
N GLY A 549 0.43 -12.68 0.90
CA GLY A 549 0.38 -14.09 0.53
C GLY A 549 0.65 -14.42 -0.94
N PRO A 550 0.96 -15.68 -1.26
CA PRO A 550 1.02 -16.13 -2.64
C PRO A 550 -0.34 -15.86 -3.29
N PRO A 551 -0.38 -15.42 -4.57
CA PRO A 551 -1.64 -15.31 -5.27
C PRO A 551 -2.31 -16.69 -5.20
N PRO A 552 -3.53 -16.82 -4.68
CA PRO A 552 -4.28 -18.05 -4.91
C PRO A 552 -4.37 -18.23 -6.42
N PRO A 553 -4.38 -19.46 -6.94
CA PRO A 553 -4.60 -19.68 -8.35
C PRO A 553 -5.87 -18.91 -8.73
N VAL A 554 -5.72 -17.92 -9.60
CA VAL A 554 -6.86 -17.14 -10.08
C VAL A 554 -7.60 -18.10 -11.01
N ARG A 555 -8.52 -18.85 -10.48
CA ARG A 555 -9.53 -19.59 -11.25
C ARG A 555 -10.54 -18.58 -11.82
N GLY A 556 -10.04 -17.68 -12.66
CA GLY A 556 -10.88 -16.88 -13.52
C GLY A 556 -11.02 -17.63 -14.82
N ARG A 557 -12.18 -18.16 -15.09
CA ARG A 557 -12.48 -18.67 -16.42
C ARG A 557 -12.57 -17.48 -17.37
N TRP A 558 -12.05 -17.60 -18.58
CA TRP A 558 -12.22 -16.55 -19.59
C TRP A 558 -13.72 -16.28 -19.87
N GLN A 559 -14.60 -17.26 -19.64
CA GLN A 559 -16.05 -17.15 -19.75
C GLN A 559 -16.65 -16.16 -18.72
N ASP A 560 -16.01 -15.98 -17.56
CA ASP A 560 -16.46 -15.06 -16.51
C ASP A 560 -16.12 -13.59 -16.82
N ASN A 561 -15.29 -13.35 -17.85
CA ASN A 561 -14.93 -12.02 -18.31
C ASN A 561 -15.59 -11.73 -19.66
N PRO A 562 -16.53 -10.76 -19.74
CA PRO A 562 -17.27 -10.49 -20.98
C PRO A 562 -16.37 -10.16 -22.19
N GLU A 563 -15.27 -9.43 -21.99
CA GLU A 563 -14.33 -9.06 -23.03
C GLU A 563 -13.52 -10.29 -23.52
N ALA A 564 -12.98 -11.06 -22.59
CA ALA A 564 -12.27 -12.29 -22.91
C ALA A 564 -13.21 -13.31 -23.57
N ALA A 565 -14.44 -13.47 -23.06
CA ALA A 565 -15.44 -14.37 -23.62
C ALA A 565 -15.79 -14.02 -25.06
N ALA A 566 -15.97 -12.74 -25.37
CA ALA A 566 -16.24 -12.26 -26.72
C ALA A 566 -15.10 -12.59 -27.69
N ILE A 567 -13.83 -12.29 -27.28
CA ILE A 567 -12.64 -12.57 -28.11
C ILE A 567 -12.45 -14.08 -28.31
N MET A 568 -12.47 -14.85 -27.21
CA MET A 568 -12.18 -16.29 -27.26
C MET A 568 -13.25 -17.05 -28.04
N SER A 569 -14.52 -16.73 -27.83
CA SER A 569 -15.63 -17.36 -28.58
C SER A 569 -15.57 -17.02 -30.08
N MET A 570 -15.26 -15.77 -30.42
CA MET A 570 -15.06 -15.34 -31.82
C MET A 570 -13.89 -16.10 -32.45
N MET A 571 -12.76 -16.18 -31.77
CA MET A 571 -11.55 -16.81 -32.32
C MET A 571 -11.69 -18.32 -32.43
N LEU A 572 -12.34 -18.98 -31.49
CA LEU A 572 -12.65 -20.42 -31.56
C LEU A 572 -13.56 -20.72 -32.75
N LYS A 573 -14.60 -19.88 -32.96
CA LYS A 573 -15.52 -20.03 -34.10
C LYS A 573 -14.79 -19.86 -35.43
N LEU A 574 -14.05 -18.77 -35.59
CA LEU A 574 -13.30 -18.47 -36.83
C LEU A 574 -12.20 -19.50 -37.09
N GLY A 575 -11.53 -20.01 -36.02
CA GLY A 575 -10.55 -21.10 -36.12
C GLY A 575 -11.19 -22.39 -36.63
N ALA A 576 -12.36 -22.76 -36.08
CA ALA A 576 -13.09 -23.95 -36.55
C ALA A 576 -13.53 -23.85 -38.02
N GLU A 577 -14.03 -22.65 -38.43
CA GLU A 577 -14.42 -22.40 -39.82
C GLU A 577 -13.23 -22.50 -40.80
N ARG A 578 -12.03 -22.15 -40.34
CA ARG A 578 -10.80 -22.15 -41.17
C ARG A 578 -9.91 -23.40 -40.98
N GLY A 579 -10.32 -24.36 -40.14
CA GLY A 579 -9.55 -25.56 -39.83
C GLY A 579 -8.24 -25.31 -39.05
N ILE A 580 -8.20 -24.21 -38.26
CA ILE A 580 -7.04 -23.82 -37.45
C ILE A 580 -7.28 -24.25 -36.00
N SER A 581 -6.28 -24.88 -35.38
CA SER A 581 -6.31 -25.17 -33.94
C SER A 581 -6.10 -23.87 -33.15
N VAL A 582 -7.13 -23.41 -32.43
CA VAL A 582 -7.07 -22.22 -31.57
C VAL A 582 -7.06 -22.64 -30.12
N LEU A 583 -6.07 -22.21 -29.35
CA LEU A 583 -5.91 -22.45 -27.94
C LEU A 583 -6.18 -21.15 -27.16
N PRO A 584 -7.30 -21.04 -26.41
CA PRO A 584 -7.58 -19.86 -25.58
C PRO A 584 -6.70 -19.88 -24.32
N VAL A 585 -6.01 -18.77 -24.05
CA VAL A 585 -5.16 -18.59 -22.88
C VAL A 585 -5.62 -17.32 -22.13
N TYR A 586 -5.98 -17.48 -20.86
CA TYR A 586 -6.44 -16.39 -20.01
C TYR A 586 -5.52 -16.24 -18.80
N ALA A 587 -5.03 -15.05 -18.58
CA ALA A 587 -4.20 -14.73 -17.43
C ALA A 587 -4.69 -13.45 -16.73
N VAL A 588 -4.48 -13.38 -15.43
CA VAL A 588 -4.70 -12.17 -14.62
C VAL A 588 -3.37 -11.77 -14.02
N SER A 589 -2.90 -10.55 -14.30
CA SER A 589 -1.56 -10.11 -13.92
C SER A 589 -1.49 -8.62 -13.59
N GLU A 590 -0.53 -8.27 -12.76
CA GLU A 590 -0.14 -6.89 -12.46
C GLU A 590 0.81 -6.31 -13.50
N ASP A 591 1.57 -7.16 -14.17
CA ASP A 591 2.46 -6.79 -15.28
C ASP A 591 2.15 -7.61 -16.53
N THR A 592 1.38 -6.97 -17.42
CA THR A 592 0.99 -7.55 -18.71
C THR A 592 2.20 -7.94 -19.56
N SER A 593 3.29 -7.14 -19.50
CA SER A 593 4.46 -7.38 -20.35
C SER A 593 5.21 -8.64 -19.93
N SER A 594 5.50 -8.77 -18.63
CA SER A 594 6.17 -9.97 -18.09
C SER A 594 5.33 -11.22 -18.28
N THR A 595 4.00 -11.12 -18.09
CA THR A 595 3.10 -12.27 -18.29
C THR A 595 3.05 -12.74 -19.74
N ILE A 596 3.05 -11.82 -20.71
CA ILE A 596 3.11 -12.18 -22.12
C ILE A 596 4.43 -12.91 -22.42
N LEU A 597 5.55 -12.41 -21.92
CA LEU A 597 6.87 -13.00 -22.11
C LEU A 597 6.97 -14.40 -21.50
N ASP A 598 6.53 -14.55 -20.25
CA ASP A 598 6.56 -15.83 -19.53
C ASP A 598 5.70 -16.89 -20.20
N LEU A 599 4.48 -16.52 -20.63
CA LEU A 599 3.60 -17.44 -21.33
C LEU A 599 4.12 -17.78 -22.73
N ALA A 600 4.67 -16.81 -23.47
CA ALA A 600 5.28 -17.05 -24.77
C ALA A 600 6.46 -18.03 -24.65
N ALA A 601 7.33 -17.84 -23.64
CA ALA A 601 8.46 -18.74 -23.40
C ALA A 601 8.01 -20.11 -22.89
N THR A 602 7.08 -20.17 -21.92
CA THR A 602 6.59 -21.43 -21.33
C THR A 602 5.86 -22.30 -22.35
N MET A 603 5.08 -21.69 -23.24
CA MET A 603 4.34 -22.40 -24.28
C MET A 603 5.24 -22.75 -25.50
N GLY A 604 6.45 -22.21 -25.52
CA GLY A 604 7.42 -22.46 -26.62
C GLY A 604 6.86 -21.96 -27.95
N VAL A 605 6.44 -20.69 -28.03
CA VAL A 605 5.92 -20.12 -29.27
C VAL A 605 7.06 -19.64 -30.17
N ASP A 606 6.88 -19.79 -31.47
CA ASP A 606 7.85 -19.32 -32.47
C ASP A 606 7.63 -17.85 -32.83
N TYR A 607 6.36 -17.39 -32.75
CA TYR A 607 5.97 -16.04 -33.10
C TYR A 607 5.03 -15.46 -32.03
N LEU A 608 5.33 -14.25 -31.65
CA LEU A 608 4.47 -13.44 -30.78
C LEU A 608 3.92 -12.25 -31.58
N ILE A 609 2.59 -12.13 -31.66
CA ILE A 609 1.91 -11.06 -32.38
C ILE A 609 1.26 -10.11 -31.38
N LEU A 610 1.59 -8.84 -31.45
CA LEU A 610 1.02 -7.79 -30.61
C LEU A 610 0.40 -6.69 -31.49
N GLY A 611 -0.71 -6.12 -31.04
CA GLY A 611 -1.27 -4.91 -31.64
C GLY A 611 -0.50 -3.66 -31.21
N ALA A 612 -0.44 -2.64 -32.08
CA ALA A 612 0.08 -1.33 -31.70
C ALA A 612 -0.74 -0.72 -30.56
N SER A 613 -0.06 -0.07 -29.60
CA SER A 613 -0.70 0.46 -28.41
C SER A 613 -1.63 1.63 -28.72
N GLN A 614 -2.92 1.45 -28.51
CA GLN A 614 -3.97 2.51 -28.62
C GLN A 614 -4.19 3.26 -27.29
N ARG A 615 -3.31 3.15 -26.30
CA ARG A 615 -3.41 3.86 -25.03
C ARG A 615 -3.32 5.37 -25.23
N SER A 616 -4.13 6.14 -24.47
CA SER A 616 -4.05 7.61 -24.46
C SER A 616 -2.64 8.09 -24.04
N ALA A 617 -2.27 9.31 -24.41
CA ALA A 617 -0.97 9.90 -24.07
C ALA A 617 -0.70 9.85 -22.55
N MET A 618 -1.70 10.12 -21.73
CA MET A 618 -1.60 10.05 -20.27
C MET A 618 -1.41 8.61 -19.75
N ALA A 619 -2.09 7.63 -20.34
CA ALA A 619 -1.91 6.22 -19.98
C ALA A 619 -0.54 5.68 -20.42
N LYS A 620 0.01 6.16 -21.53
CA LYS A 620 1.38 5.85 -21.97
C LYS A 620 2.43 6.45 -21.02
N LEU A 621 2.21 7.68 -20.55
CA LEU A 621 3.09 8.34 -19.58
C LEU A 621 3.13 7.61 -18.23
N LEU A 622 1.97 7.16 -17.74
CA LEU A 622 1.82 6.54 -16.43
C LEU A 622 2.18 5.05 -16.40
N ARG A 623 1.97 4.32 -17.51
CA ARG A 623 2.08 2.85 -17.55
C ARG A 623 3.06 2.29 -18.58
N GLY A 624 3.62 3.13 -19.44
CA GLY A 624 4.50 2.70 -20.53
C GLY A 624 3.76 1.97 -21.67
N SER A 625 4.52 1.48 -22.65
CA SER A 625 4.03 0.69 -23.79
C SER A 625 4.35 -0.79 -23.56
N VAL A 626 3.32 -1.64 -23.54
CA VAL A 626 3.47 -3.10 -23.41
C VAL A 626 4.32 -3.66 -24.56
N ALA A 627 4.06 -3.21 -25.79
CA ALA A 627 4.80 -3.68 -26.96
C ALA A 627 6.30 -3.33 -26.87
N THR A 628 6.64 -2.13 -26.39
CA THR A 628 8.04 -1.71 -26.22
C THR A 628 8.73 -2.52 -25.12
N ASN A 629 8.07 -2.74 -23.99
CA ASN A 629 8.64 -3.52 -22.90
C ASN A 629 8.83 -4.98 -23.28
N VAL A 630 7.88 -5.57 -24.02
CA VAL A 630 7.99 -6.93 -24.53
C VAL A 630 9.14 -7.02 -25.54
N ALA A 631 9.24 -6.07 -26.47
CA ALA A 631 10.31 -6.08 -27.49
C ALA A 631 11.72 -6.01 -26.88
N GLN A 632 11.88 -5.30 -25.74
CA GLN A 632 13.18 -5.17 -25.07
C GLN A 632 13.63 -6.42 -24.30
N GLN A 633 12.69 -7.29 -23.93
CA GLN A 633 12.95 -8.43 -23.05
C GLN A 633 12.65 -9.78 -23.72
N LEU A 634 12.23 -9.78 -25.00
CA LEU A 634 11.87 -10.99 -25.70
C LEU A 634 13.11 -11.85 -25.98
N PRO A 635 13.08 -13.16 -25.69
CA PRO A 635 14.15 -14.09 -26.06
C PRO A 635 14.40 -14.12 -27.58
N ASP A 636 15.66 -14.25 -28.00
CA ASP A 636 16.06 -14.29 -29.41
C ASP A 636 15.42 -15.45 -30.19
N SER A 637 14.95 -16.48 -29.50
CA SER A 637 14.25 -17.64 -30.08
C SER A 637 12.82 -17.32 -30.53
N ILE A 638 12.21 -16.22 -30.06
CA ILE A 638 10.82 -15.84 -30.36
C ILE A 638 10.80 -14.60 -31.25
N ARG A 639 10.12 -14.69 -32.38
CA ARG A 639 10.00 -13.57 -33.32
C ARG A 639 8.79 -12.70 -32.98
N LEU A 640 9.02 -11.40 -32.78
CA LEU A 640 7.96 -10.42 -32.50
C LEU A 640 7.42 -9.82 -33.79
N ILE A 641 6.08 -9.81 -33.91
CA ILE A 641 5.35 -9.09 -34.95
C ILE A 641 4.49 -8.04 -34.29
N ILE A 642 4.69 -6.77 -34.62
CA ILE A 642 3.82 -5.68 -34.17
C ILE A 642 2.92 -5.28 -35.32
N TYR A 643 1.61 -5.50 -35.16
CA TYR A 643 0.58 -5.13 -36.13
C TYR A 643 0.04 -3.74 -35.78
N GLY A 644 0.17 -2.77 -36.69
CA GLY A 644 -0.22 -1.36 -36.49
C GLY A 644 -1.51 -0.97 -37.16
#